data_09b022e622b22fc8084424b3dfbc99ba
#
_entry.id   09b022e622b22fc8084424b3dfbc99ba
#
_cell.length_a   1.000
_cell.length_b   1.000
_cell.length_c   1.000
_cell.angle_alpha   90.00
_cell.angle_beta   90.00
_cell.angle_gamma   90.00
#
_symmetry.space_group_name_H-M   'P 1'
#
loop_
_entity.id
_entity.type
_entity.pdbx_description
1 polymer ?
#
loop_
_entity_poly.entity_id
_entity_poly.type
_entity_poly.pdbx_seq_one_letter_code
_entity_poly.pdbx_strand_id
1 'polypeptide(L)'
;MQRQLRRGQSVLVGFSALLLLSFSSIPSWAAEKARLRVDDYQIEVELTPHLHQMSARAKVKFTALQDLNTAIFELHNGLRVTKVLDDKDQPLSAERVTQDSTVRVPLPSGLTKDSSTTLTFEYEGEIENADDSPVPGLKLAYIGDDTSYLFYAGRWFPVSGYGLNRFTSTISVTVPAHMLVIGSGKSTVTENPPSNKPNSNGLPTKTFTFVDDKPSFPGTIIAGIFQEYKSDEAGMDLHVFFKPNHQKLAPEYTTTAVQEFTYFITLYGTPLSQRLNVVELPSDTVPYAWAPEIAGLAGPSITEKTNYRLLANAIAHQWWGVSVSPATKDDWWLIDGFSRYSEAMYVESAAGAAGLEEAVKDMSVGALAYDNIPLSSASKLDPFSTEFQSLVTDKGAMILHMLRWVLGEDKYLKTMREFAETYSGKSATMADFQTIAEKYYGQQLTWFFSQWLDSTGAPEFKLKYTVYRLGNNKGFRVTGEVSQDLDLFRMPVDLRIDTDGKTEDKKLEVVGTDSAFTVETFGRPRRIAIDPDHHVLTNSSDVKLRASILRGQALQQQGDLAGALAEFNKALDLNKNSSLAHYRVAEIFFLQRNYQSSANSYRSSINGNGEPRWTEVWSHIQLGKIFDITGQRERAINEYRQAIQTNDDTFGALEEARRYMQKAFERPKNNG
;
A
#
# COMPACT_ATOMS: atom_id res chain seq x y z
N MET A 1 -17.86 10.52 -76.19
CA MET A 1 -19.04 11.33 -76.61
C MET A 1 -19.52 12.02 -75.34
N GLN A 2 -19.08 13.24 -75.09
CA GLN A 2 -19.87 14.49 -75.25
C GLN A 2 -21.17 14.43 -74.41
N ARG A 3 -21.44 15.25 -73.47
CA ARG A 3 -21.38 16.70 -73.16
C ARG A 3 -22.29 16.90 -71.95
N GLN A 4 -21.90 17.59 -70.98
CA GLN A 4 -22.10 19.01 -70.57
C GLN A 4 -23.30 19.23 -69.66
N LEU A 5 -22.97 19.70 -68.44
CA LEU A 5 -23.31 21.02 -67.86
C LEU A 5 -24.80 21.42 -67.73
N ARG A 6 -25.28 21.64 -66.51
CA ARG A 6 -25.68 22.98 -65.96
C ARG A 6 -26.35 22.86 -64.61
N ARG A 7 -25.79 23.51 -63.62
CA ARG A 7 -26.30 24.56 -62.72
C ARG A 7 -27.80 24.56 -62.38
N GLY A 8 -28.13 24.59 -61.14
CA GLY A 8 -29.40 25.06 -60.58
C GLY A 8 -29.37 25.08 -59.06
N GLN A 9 -29.52 26.26 -58.52
CA GLN A 9 -29.40 26.72 -57.12
C GLN A 9 -30.45 26.16 -56.16
N SER A 10 -30.02 26.00 -54.87
CA SER A 10 -30.66 26.44 -53.64
C SER A 10 -32.07 25.95 -53.30
N VAL A 11 -32.20 25.19 -52.22
CA VAL A 11 -33.04 25.56 -51.08
C VAL A 11 -32.48 24.88 -49.85
N LEU A 12 -32.04 25.66 -48.87
CA LEU A 12 -31.75 25.24 -47.48
C LEU A 12 -33.09 24.85 -46.82
N VAL A 13 -33.17 23.62 -46.34
CA VAL A 13 -34.08 23.29 -45.25
C VAL A 13 -33.24 22.66 -44.15
N GLY A 14 -33.06 23.42 -43.06
CA GLY A 14 -32.37 22.98 -41.87
C GLY A 14 -33.18 21.91 -41.13
N PHE A 15 -32.56 20.76 -40.98
CA PHE A 15 -32.96 19.81 -39.93
C PHE A 15 -31.92 19.90 -38.82
N SER A 16 -32.25 20.66 -37.79
CA SER A 16 -31.54 20.63 -36.51
C SER A 16 -31.84 19.28 -35.84
N ALA A 17 -30.93 18.31 -36.04
CA ALA A 17 -30.88 17.13 -35.23
C ALA A 17 -30.30 17.54 -33.86
N LEU A 18 -31.16 17.72 -32.86
CA LEU A 18 -30.79 17.79 -31.46
C LEU A 18 -30.18 16.42 -31.07
N LEU A 19 -28.86 16.32 -31.10
CA LEU A 19 -28.15 15.26 -30.40
C LEU A 19 -28.32 15.52 -28.89
N LEU A 20 -29.27 14.85 -28.26
CA LEU A 20 -29.32 14.65 -26.85
C LEU A 20 -28.10 13.79 -26.45
N LEU A 21 -26.98 14.45 -26.17
CA LEU A 21 -25.91 13.87 -25.37
C LEU A 21 -26.50 13.62 -23.96
N SER A 22 -26.92 12.39 -23.73
CA SER A 22 -27.11 11.88 -22.38
C SER A 22 -25.73 11.88 -21.71
N PHE A 23 -25.42 12.98 -21.05
CA PHE A 23 -24.41 12.97 -20.00
C PHE A 23 -24.93 11.99 -18.94
N SER A 24 -24.49 10.75 -19.01
CA SER A 24 -24.43 9.89 -17.84
C SER A 24 -23.54 10.65 -16.85
N SER A 25 -24.20 11.27 -15.86
CA SER A 25 -23.52 11.82 -14.70
C SER A 25 -22.76 10.67 -14.06
N ILE A 26 -21.47 10.59 -14.33
CA ILE A 26 -20.54 9.88 -13.45
C ILE A 26 -20.78 10.53 -12.08
N PRO A 27 -21.17 9.79 -11.03
CA PRO A 27 -21.29 10.39 -9.73
C PRO A 27 -19.93 10.96 -9.36
N SER A 28 -19.85 12.29 -9.29
CA SER A 28 -18.68 12.94 -8.74
C SER A 28 -18.62 12.50 -7.27
N TRP A 29 -17.66 11.67 -6.95
CA TRP A 29 -17.23 11.41 -5.59
C TRP A 29 -16.50 12.67 -5.08
N ALA A 30 -17.20 13.80 -5.07
CA ALA A 30 -16.75 14.93 -4.28
C ALA A 30 -16.65 14.41 -2.85
N ALA A 31 -15.53 14.66 -2.20
CA ALA A 31 -15.28 14.27 -0.82
C ALA A 31 -16.47 14.69 0.04
N GLU A 32 -17.43 13.78 0.21
CA GLU A 32 -18.65 14.05 0.94
C GLU A 32 -18.26 14.18 2.41
N LYS A 33 -18.37 15.38 2.95
CA LYS A 33 -18.09 15.62 4.37
C LYS A 33 -18.91 14.62 5.19
N ALA A 34 -18.27 13.95 6.14
CA ALA A 34 -18.95 13.05 7.04
C ALA A 34 -20.19 13.75 7.62
N ARG A 35 -21.34 13.12 7.49
CA ARG A 35 -22.63 13.68 7.96
C ARG A 35 -22.91 13.33 9.41
N LEU A 36 -22.31 12.24 9.88
CA LEU A 36 -22.38 11.77 11.26
C LEU A 36 -21.00 11.28 11.71
N ARG A 37 -20.78 11.27 13.00
CA ARG A 37 -19.61 10.68 13.65
C ARG A 37 -20.08 9.61 14.60
N VAL A 38 -19.54 8.40 14.46
CA VAL A 38 -19.78 7.35 15.44
C VAL A 38 -18.90 7.62 16.66
N ASP A 39 -19.49 7.55 17.83
CA ASP A 39 -18.84 7.80 19.12
C ASP A 39 -18.47 6.49 19.83
N ASP A 40 -19.35 5.47 19.78
CA ASP A 40 -19.18 4.21 20.49
C ASP A 40 -19.88 3.03 19.78
N TYR A 41 -19.24 1.86 19.85
CA TYR A 41 -19.82 0.59 19.41
C TYR A 41 -19.91 -0.42 20.56
N GLN A 42 -21.05 -1.12 20.66
CA GLN A 42 -21.18 -2.35 21.44
C GLN A 42 -21.60 -3.46 20.49
N ILE A 43 -20.69 -4.40 20.22
CA ILE A 43 -20.89 -5.44 19.21
C ILE A 43 -20.80 -6.81 19.88
N GLU A 44 -21.80 -7.63 19.63
CA GLU A 44 -21.82 -9.06 19.95
C GLU A 44 -21.87 -9.81 18.63
N VAL A 45 -20.89 -10.67 18.37
CA VAL A 45 -20.78 -11.48 17.14
C VAL A 45 -20.51 -12.93 17.48
N GLU A 46 -21.21 -13.82 16.83
CA GLU A 46 -21.01 -15.27 16.90
C GLU A 46 -20.57 -15.78 15.52
N LEU A 47 -19.40 -16.43 15.44
CA LEU A 47 -18.86 -17.02 14.23
C LEU A 47 -19.21 -18.51 14.16
N THR A 48 -19.60 -18.95 12.97
CA THR A 48 -19.85 -20.36 12.66
C THR A 48 -18.93 -20.77 11.50
N PRO A 49 -17.64 -21.06 11.79
CA PRO A 49 -16.59 -21.20 10.76
C PRO A 49 -16.87 -22.25 9.69
N HIS A 50 -17.42 -23.41 10.05
CA HIS A 50 -17.74 -24.51 9.12
C HIS A 50 -18.87 -24.19 8.12
N LEU A 51 -19.61 -23.08 8.34
CA LEU A 51 -20.65 -22.58 7.44
C LEU A 51 -20.26 -21.25 6.80
N HIS A 52 -19.05 -20.74 7.08
CA HIS A 52 -18.60 -19.40 6.68
C HIS A 52 -19.54 -18.27 7.12
N GLN A 53 -20.30 -18.46 8.21
CA GLN A 53 -21.38 -17.58 8.64
C GLN A 53 -21.08 -16.85 9.94
N MET A 54 -21.71 -15.69 10.08
CA MET A 54 -21.80 -14.97 11.34
C MET A 54 -23.21 -14.47 11.59
N SER A 55 -23.53 -14.29 12.87
CA SER A 55 -24.66 -13.50 13.34
C SER A 55 -24.16 -12.44 14.32
N ALA A 56 -24.71 -11.23 14.25
CA ALA A 56 -24.22 -10.15 15.08
C ALA A 56 -25.32 -9.18 15.47
N ARG A 57 -25.08 -8.54 16.62
CA ARG A 57 -25.86 -7.41 17.12
C ARG A 57 -24.90 -6.26 17.42
N ALA A 58 -25.11 -5.10 16.78
CA ALA A 58 -24.29 -3.92 16.97
C ALA A 58 -25.16 -2.75 17.44
N LYS A 59 -24.85 -2.20 18.62
CA LYS A 59 -25.35 -0.90 19.05
C LYS A 59 -24.35 0.16 18.61
N VAL A 60 -24.84 1.13 17.85
CA VAL A 60 -24.05 2.20 17.24
C VAL A 60 -24.52 3.53 17.79
N LYS A 61 -23.74 4.12 18.68
CA LYS A 61 -23.99 5.48 19.19
C LYS A 61 -23.27 6.47 18.29
N PHE A 62 -24.00 7.46 17.77
CA PHE A 62 -23.42 8.46 16.88
C PHE A 62 -24.00 9.86 17.10
N THR A 63 -23.22 10.85 16.69
CA THR A 63 -23.58 12.27 16.75
C THR A 63 -23.73 12.81 15.32
N ALA A 64 -24.80 13.55 15.06
CA ALA A 64 -25.03 14.21 13.79
C ALA A 64 -24.11 15.43 13.64
N LEU A 65 -23.39 15.53 12.53
CA LEU A 65 -22.54 16.67 12.19
C LEU A 65 -23.27 17.75 11.38
N GLN A 66 -24.49 17.43 10.93
CA GLN A 66 -25.47 18.30 10.28
C GLN A 66 -26.87 17.73 10.56
N ASP A 67 -27.93 18.44 10.19
CA ASP A 67 -29.28 17.90 10.31
C ASP A 67 -29.44 16.66 9.44
N LEU A 68 -29.90 15.55 10.01
CA LEU A 68 -30.03 14.25 9.37
C LEU A 68 -31.49 13.75 9.38
N ASN A 69 -31.99 13.34 8.22
CA ASN A 69 -33.23 12.59 8.08
C ASN A 69 -32.95 11.09 7.78
N THR A 70 -31.75 10.74 7.44
CA THR A 70 -31.31 9.37 7.13
C THR A 70 -29.90 9.16 7.61
N ALA A 71 -29.66 8.13 8.40
CA ALA A 71 -28.33 7.66 8.77
C ALA A 71 -27.85 6.63 7.74
N ILE A 72 -26.61 6.75 7.28
CA ILE A 72 -26.01 5.87 6.26
C ILE A 72 -24.76 5.21 6.85
N PHE A 73 -24.71 3.89 6.74
CA PHE A 73 -23.59 3.07 7.19
C PHE A 73 -23.14 2.13 6.07
N GLU A 74 -21.83 1.94 5.94
CA GLU A 74 -21.24 0.91 5.09
C GLU A 74 -21.35 -0.45 5.80
N LEU A 75 -21.66 -1.52 5.05
CA LEU A 75 -21.74 -2.89 5.57
C LEU A 75 -21.41 -3.88 4.45
N HIS A 76 -20.63 -4.93 4.76
CA HIS A 76 -20.26 -5.99 3.81
C HIS A 76 -21.47 -6.59 3.08
N ASN A 77 -21.37 -6.82 1.76
CA ASN A 77 -22.52 -7.24 0.95
C ASN A 77 -23.04 -8.65 1.29
N GLY A 78 -22.18 -9.54 1.78
CA GLY A 78 -22.58 -10.85 2.29
C GLY A 78 -23.45 -10.81 3.57
N LEU A 79 -23.62 -9.62 4.18
CA LEU A 79 -24.40 -9.46 5.41
C LEU A 79 -25.76 -8.83 5.14
N ARG A 80 -26.78 -9.48 5.65
CA ARG A 80 -28.17 -9.05 5.58
C ARG A 80 -28.62 -8.48 6.93
N VAL A 81 -29.09 -7.23 6.95
CA VAL A 81 -29.73 -6.64 8.13
C VAL A 81 -31.10 -7.26 8.29
N THR A 82 -31.35 -7.87 9.43
CA THR A 82 -32.63 -8.52 9.77
C THR A 82 -33.52 -7.59 10.57
N LYS A 83 -32.93 -6.65 11.35
CA LYS A 83 -33.69 -5.73 12.18
C LYS A 83 -32.85 -4.48 12.49
N VAL A 84 -33.52 -3.33 12.57
CA VAL A 84 -32.96 -2.09 13.11
C VAL A 84 -33.91 -1.55 14.16
N LEU A 85 -33.35 -1.12 15.30
CA LEU A 85 -34.09 -0.50 16.40
C LEU A 85 -33.55 0.89 16.69
N ASP A 86 -34.41 1.80 17.11
CA ASP A 86 -34.04 3.10 17.65
C ASP A 86 -33.59 3.01 19.13
N ASP A 87 -33.31 4.16 19.74
CA ASP A 87 -32.92 4.29 21.15
C ASP A 87 -34.01 3.91 22.17
N LYS A 88 -35.25 3.67 21.69
CA LYS A 88 -36.41 3.23 22.48
C LYS A 88 -36.81 1.79 22.14
N ASP A 89 -35.92 1.04 21.48
CA ASP A 89 -36.19 -0.31 20.98
C ASP A 89 -37.39 -0.41 20.01
N GLN A 90 -37.75 0.70 19.31
CA GLN A 90 -38.79 0.67 18.28
C GLN A 90 -38.18 0.28 16.93
N PRO A 91 -38.84 -0.57 16.16
CA PRO A 91 -38.32 -1.01 14.87
C PRO A 91 -38.33 0.11 13.84
N LEU A 92 -37.21 0.24 13.13
CA LEU A 92 -37.03 1.14 11.99
C LEU A 92 -36.89 0.34 10.70
N SER A 93 -37.30 0.92 9.59
CA SER A 93 -37.01 0.37 8.27
C SER A 93 -35.55 0.63 7.93
N ALA A 94 -34.93 -0.31 7.18
CA ALA A 94 -33.59 -0.15 6.65
C ALA A 94 -33.58 -0.56 5.17
N GLU A 95 -32.96 0.26 4.34
CA GLU A 95 -32.77 -0.01 2.91
C GLU A 95 -31.33 -0.48 2.69
N ARG A 96 -31.16 -1.64 2.04
CA ARG A 96 -29.84 -2.14 1.61
C ARG A 96 -29.55 -1.69 0.19
N VAL A 97 -28.43 -1.01 -0.03
CA VAL A 97 -27.95 -0.60 -1.34
C VAL A 97 -26.60 -1.31 -1.62
N THR A 98 -26.65 -2.37 -2.42
CA THR A 98 -25.50 -3.24 -2.66
C THR A 98 -24.43 -2.61 -3.54
N GLN A 99 -24.80 -1.66 -4.43
CA GLN A 99 -23.88 -0.98 -5.34
C GLN A 99 -22.81 -0.16 -4.61
N ASP A 100 -23.17 0.43 -3.47
CA ASP A 100 -22.26 1.23 -2.64
C ASP A 100 -21.99 0.58 -1.28
N SER A 101 -22.41 -0.68 -1.11
CA SER A 101 -22.25 -1.46 0.14
C SER A 101 -22.84 -0.75 1.36
N THR A 102 -23.95 0.00 1.23
CA THR A 102 -24.53 0.78 2.32
C THR A 102 -25.86 0.24 2.84
N VAL A 103 -26.14 0.61 4.09
CA VAL A 103 -27.45 0.46 4.75
C VAL A 103 -27.94 1.85 5.11
N ARG A 104 -29.12 2.22 4.64
CA ARG A 104 -29.76 3.52 4.86
C ARG A 104 -30.90 3.36 5.82
N VAL A 105 -30.88 4.10 6.92
CA VAL A 105 -31.90 4.05 7.98
C VAL A 105 -32.56 5.42 8.06
N PRO A 106 -33.82 5.56 7.60
CA PRO A 106 -34.59 6.78 7.81
C PRO A 106 -34.80 7.05 9.30
N LEU A 107 -34.67 8.30 9.72
CA LEU A 107 -34.90 8.77 11.08
C LEU A 107 -36.21 9.55 11.11
N PRO A 108 -37.32 8.96 11.59
CA PRO A 108 -38.66 9.55 11.45
C PRO A 108 -38.82 10.94 12.07
N SER A 109 -38.11 11.21 13.17
CA SER A 109 -38.10 12.52 13.83
C SER A 109 -37.00 13.43 13.37
N GLY A 110 -36.15 12.98 12.43
CA GLY A 110 -34.87 13.63 12.12
C GLY A 110 -33.89 13.65 13.31
N LEU A 111 -32.69 14.06 13.08
CA LEU A 111 -31.68 14.29 14.11
C LEU A 111 -31.01 15.62 13.82
N THR A 112 -31.12 16.58 14.73
CA THR A 112 -30.53 17.90 14.57
C THR A 112 -29.01 17.84 14.75
N LYS A 113 -28.33 18.77 14.11
CA LYS A 113 -26.87 18.92 14.27
C LYS A 113 -26.47 18.91 15.74
N ASP A 114 -25.33 18.28 16.05
CA ASP A 114 -24.73 18.09 17.38
C ASP A 114 -25.58 17.25 18.36
N SER A 115 -26.70 16.65 17.92
CA SER A 115 -27.50 15.71 18.70
C SER A 115 -27.00 14.28 18.49
N SER A 116 -27.11 13.43 19.51
CA SER A 116 -26.68 12.04 19.48
C SER A 116 -27.88 11.10 19.61
N THR A 117 -27.78 9.92 18.99
CA THR A 117 -28.70 8.82 19.17
C THR A 117 -28.01 7.48 19.09
N THR A 118 -28.75 6.40 19.33
CA THR A 118 -28.23 5.03 19.22
C THR A 118 -29.15 4.22 18.30
N LEU A 119 -28.56 3.52 17.34
CA LEU A 119 -29.23 2.51 16.54
C LEU A 119 -28.70 1.12 16.92
N THR A 120 -29.60 0.15 16.99
CA THR A 120 -29.24 -1.26 17.18
C THR A 120 -29.54 -2.01 15.90
N PHE A 121 -28.49 -2.61 15.32
CA PHE A 121 -28.56 -3.46 14.13
C PHE A 121 -28.47 -4.93 14.54
N GLU A 122 -29.38 -5.76 14.05
CA GLU A 122 -29.26 -7.21 14.05
C GLU A 122 -29.05 -7.65 12.60
N TYR A 123 -27.99 -8.43 12.35
CA TYR A 123 -27.61 -8.84 11.00
C TYR A 123 -26.87 -10.17 11.02
N GLU A 124 -26.93 -10.85 9.89
CA GLU A 124 -26.33 -12.18 9.71
C GLU A 124 -25.92 -12.37 8.26
N GLY A 125 -25.10 -13.33 7.98
CA GLY A 125 -24.77 -13.70 6.61
C GLY A 125 -23.53 -14.56 6.50
N GLU A 126 -23.14 -14.82 5.26
CA GLU A 126 -21.99 -15.61 4.88
C GLU A 126 -20.86 -14.68 4.42
N ILE A 127 -19.65 -14.96 4.88
CA ILE A 127 -18.44 -14.22 4.49
C ILE A 127 -17.38 -15.22 4.01
N GLU A 128 -17.39 -15.49 2.72
CA GLU A 128 -16.47 -16.42 2.07
C GLU A 128 -15.79 -15.78 0.85
N ASN A 129 -16.54 -15.07 0.01
CA ASN A 129 -16.12 -14.62 -1.29
C ASN A 129 -15.63 -13.17 -1.31
N ALA A 130 -14.62 -12.89 -2.15
CA ALA A 130 -14.13 -11.53 -2.39
C ALA A 130 -15.14 -10.66 -3.16
N ASP A 131 -16.07 -11.26 -3.90
CA ASP A 131 -17.08 -10.53 -4.71
C ASP A 131 -18.07 -9.73 -3.85
N ASP A 132 -18.31 -10.18 -2.61
CA ASP A 132 -19.16 -9.49 -1.64
C ASP A 132 -18.42 -8.42 -0.82
N SER A 133 -17.10 -8.32 -1.01
CA SER A 133 -16.28 -7.34 -0.30
C SER A 133 -16.66 -5.91 -0.72
N PRO A 134 -16.66 -4.93 0.21
CA PRO A 134 -16.79 -3.52 -0.12
C PRO A 134 -15.64 -2.98 -0.99
N VAL A 135 -14.57 -3.77 -1.15
CA VAL A 135 -13.45 -3.50 -2.05
C VAL A 135 -13.36 -4.65 -3.05
N PRO A 136 -13.77 -4.44 -4.31
CA PRO A 136 -13.82 -5.50 -5.32
C PRO A 136 -12.49 -6.24 -5.48
N GLY A 137 -12.54 -7.56 -5.45
CA GLY A 137 -11.38 -8.44 -5.64
C GLY A 137 -10.44 -8.58 -4.44
N LEU A 138 -10.67 -7.86 -3.33
CA LEU A 138 -9.90 -8.01 -2.09
C LEU A 138 -10.73 -8.72 -1.01
N LYS A 139 -10.22 -9.83 -0.53
CA LYS A 139 -10.83 -10.56 0.58
C LYS A 139 -10.40 -9.91 1.90
N LEU A 140 -11.19 -8.93 2.40
CA LEU A 140 -10.94 -8.18 3.63
C LEU A 140 -11.71 -8.74 4.84
N ALA A 141 -12.55 -9.72 4.64
CA ALA A 141 -13.21 -10.49 5.66
C ALA A 141 -13.38 -11.94 5.15
N TYR A 142 -13.24 -12.90 6.06
CA TYR A 142 -13.40 -14.32 5.76
C TYR A 142 -13.68 -15.08 7.06
N ILE A 143 -14.55 -16.05 7.01
CA ILE A 143 -14.86 -16.94 8.15
C ILE A 143 -14.58 -18.38 7.71
N GLY A 144 -13.68 -19.10 8.40
CA GLY A 144 -13.33 -20.48 8.10
C GLY A 144 -12.74 -21.21 9.30
N ASP A 145 -12.69 -22.55 9.22
CA ASP A 145 -12.34 -23.44 10.34
C ASP A 145 -10.92 -23.27 10.87
N ASP A 146 -9.95 -23.05 9.96
CA ASP A 146 -8.54 -22.86 10.37
C ASP A 146 -8.25 -21.44 10.82
N THR A 147 -8.84 -20.48 10.12
CA THR A 147 -8.65 -19.05 10.37
C THR A 147 -9.87 -18.27 9.88
N SER A 148 -10.35 -17.37 10.71
CA SER A 148 -11.32 -16.33 10.35
C SER A 148 -10.67 -14.98 10.58
N TYR A 149 -10.93 -14.01 9.69
CA TYR A 149 -10.52 -12.62 9.91
C TYR A 149 -11.61 -11.67 9.44
N LEU A 150 -11.83 -10.67 10.24
CA LEU A 150 -12.82 -9.61 10.02
C LEU A 150 -12.07 -8.30 10.18
N PHE A 151 -11.47 -7.79 9.09
CA PHE A 151 -10.78 -6.51 9.16
C PHE A 151 -11.77 -5.36 9.23
N TYR A 152 -11.44 -4.29 9.94
CA TYR A 152 -12.23 -3.07 9.95
C TYR A 152 -12.52 -2.57 8.52
N ALA A 153 -11.52 -2.69 7.63
CA ALA A 153 -11.65 -2.40 6.21
C ALA A 153 -12.72 -3.26 5.49
N GLY A 154 -13.03 -4.45 5.98
CA GLY A 154 -14.05 -5.35 5.44
C GLY A 154 -15.49 -4.94 5.76
N ARG A 155 -15.73 -3.89 6.59
CA ARG A 155 -17.06 -3.39 6.97
C ARG A 155 -17.97 -4.52 7.47
N TRP A 156 -17.46 -5.40 8.30
CA TRP A 156 -18.25 -6.52 8.86
C TRP A 156 -19.27 -6.09 9.92
N PHE A 157 -19.26 -4.83 10.32
CA PHE A 157 -20.27 -4.15 11.15
C PHE A 157 -20.62 -2.80 10.52
N PRO A 158 -21.75 -2.15 10.90
CA PRO A 158 -22.15 -0.88 10.32
C PRO A 158 -21.11 0.22 10.58
N VAL A 159 -20.39 0.67 9.55
CA VAL A 159 -19.30 1.65 9.62
C VAL A 159 -19.73 2.97 8.96
N SER A 160 -19.33 4.09 9.52
CA SER A 160 -19.45 5.40 8.88
C SER A 160 -18.12 6.14 8.95
N GLY A 161 -17.68 6.71 7.81
CA GLY A 161 -16.43 7.44 7.75
C GLY A 161 -15.21 6.56 8.02
N TYR A 162 -15.07 5.47 7.28
CA TYR A 162 -13.93 4.54 7.39
C TYR A 162 -12.59 5.25 7.46
N GLY A 163 -11.80 4.96 8.50
CA GLY A 163 -10.46 5.50 8.73
C GLY A 163 -10.41 6.97 9.17
N LEU A 164 -11.55 7.67 9.21
CA LEU A 164 -11.62 9.10 9.59
C LEU A 164 -12.23 9.31 10.98
N ASN A 165 -13.22 8.50 11.36
CA ASN A 165 -13.93 8.63 12.62
C ASN A 165 -13.34 7.69 13.67
N ARG A 166 -12.79 8.26 14.73
CA ARG A 166 -12.34 7.53 15.92
C ARG A 166 -13.51 7.24 16.83
N PHE A 167 -13.56 6.04 17.39
CA PHE A 167 -14.62 5.59 18.27
C PHE A 167 -14.09 4.71 19.41
N THR A 168 -14.84 4.59 20.49
CA THR A 168 -14.65 3.58 21.53
C THR A 168 -15.44 2.32 21.20
N SER A 169 -15.04 1.17 21.74
CA SER A 169 -15.78 -0.06 21.48
C SER A 169 -15.74 -1.09 22.61
N THR A 170 -16.80 -1.88 22.67
CA THR A 170 -16.82 -3.18 23.34
C THR A 170 -17.24 -4.22 22.32
N ILE A 171 -16.34 -5.12 21.95
CA ILE A 171 -16.57 -6.16 20.94
C ILE A 171 -16.43 -7.54 21.59
N SER A 172 -17.54 -8.29 21.61
CA SER A 172 -17.61 -9.67 22.10
C SER A 172 -17.72 -10.64 20.94
N VAL A 173 -16.74 -11.53 20.80
CA VAL A 173 -16.64 -12.49 19.70
C VAL A 173 -16.73 -13.90 20.26
N THR A 174 -17.77 -14.63 19.85
CA THR A 174 -17.97 -16.02 20.23
C THR A 174 -17.51 -16.95 19.10
N VAL A 175 -16.62 -17.88 19.43
CA VAL A 175 -16.03 -18.84 18.48
C VAL A 175 -16.00 -20.25 19.07
N PRO A 176 -15.79 -21.30 18.28
CA PRO A 176 -15.48 -22.65 18.78
C PRO A 176 -14.32 -22.62 19.77
N ALA A 177 -14.42 -23.42 20.86
CA ALA A 177 -13.49 -23.34 21.99
C ALA A 177 -12.02 -23.60 21.69
N HIS A 178 -11.70 -24.23 20.53
CA HIS A 178 -10.33 -24.50 20.08
C HIS A 178 -9.65 -23.31 19.41
N MET A 179 -10.40 -22.26 19.04
CA MET A 179 -9.86 -21.07 18.42
C MET A 179 -9.42 -20.05 19.46
N LEU A 180 -8.36 -19.32 19.16
CA LEU A 180 -7.97 -18.06 19.82
C LEU A 180 -8.52 -16.88 19.01
N VAL A 181 -8.82 -15.78 19.69
CA VAL A 181 -9.25 -14.53 19.04
C VAL A 181 -8.31 -13.41 19.44
N ILE A 182 -7.86 -12.65 18.47
CA ILE A 182 -7.00 -11.47 18.61
C ILE A 182 -7.83 -10.25 18.19
N GLY A 183 -7.82 -9.21 19.01
CA GLY A 183 -8.47 -7.92 18.80
C GLY A 183 -7.75 -6.81 19.54
N SER A 184 -8.24 -5.57 19.39
CA SER A 184 -7.67 -4.38 20.03
C SER A 184 -8.25 -4.15 21.42
N GLY A 185 -7.44 -3.62 22.35
CA GLY A 185 -7.87 -3.23 23.69
C GLY A 185 -7.75 -4.33 24.75
N LYS A 186 -8.31 -4.07 25.93
CA LYS A 186 -8.27 -5.01 27.06
C LYS A 186 -9.18 -6.21 26.79
N SER A 187 -8.64 -7.41 26.87
CA SER A 187 -9.38 -8.63 26.57
C SER A 187 -9.75 -9.43 27.85
N THR A 188 -10.93 -10.02 27.82
CA THR A 188 -11.39 -11.03 28.78
C THR A 188 -11.97 -12.22 28.03
N VAL A 189 -11.87 -13.42 28.62
CA VAL A 189 -12.35 -14.67 27.99
C VAL A 189 -13.35 -15.34 28.91
N THR A 190 -14.49 -15.74 28.36
CA THR A 190 -15.51 -16.53 29.06
C THR A 190 -15.71 -17.84 28.31
N GLU A 191 -15.65 -18.95 29.03
CA GLU A 191 -15.95 -20.27 28.48
C GLU A 191 -17.47 -20.53 28.54
N ASN A 192 -18.03 -20.94 27.42
CA ASN A 192 -19.44 -21.25 27.33
C ASN A 192 -19.63 -22.77 27.28
N PRO A 193 -20.52 -23.36 28.09
CA PRO A 193 -20.84 -24.77 28.03
C PRO A 193 -21.48 -25.12 26.69
N PRO A 194 -21.42 -26.40 26.28
CA PRO A 194 -22.12 -26.88 25.10
C PRO A 194 -23.60 -26.48 25.12
N SER A 195 -24.08 -25.93 24.02
CA SER A 195 -25.48 -25.52 23.89
C SER A 195 -26.09 -26.13 22.62
N ASN A 196 -27.39 -26.37 22.65
CA ASN A 196 -28.13 -26.87 21.48
C ASN A 196 -28.53 -25.74 20.49
N LYS A 197 -27.88 -24.59 20.57
CA LYS A 197 -28.10 -23.51 19.58
C LYS A 197 -27.62 -23.98 18.19
N PRO A 198 -28.29 -23.59 17.11
CA PRO A 198 -27.92 -24.00 15.75
C PRO A 198 -26.45 -23.75 15.42
N ASN A 199 -25.88 -22.69 15.97
CA ASN A 199 -24.52 -22.22 15.65
C ASN A 199 -23.40 -22.93 16.44
N SER A 200 -23.70 -23.64 17.52
CA SER A 200 -22.69 -24.34 18.33
C SER A 200 -22.57 -25.83 18.00
N ASN A 201 -23.49 -26.38 17.25
CA ASN A 201 -23.54 -27.83 16.91
C ASN A 201 -23.34 -28.75 18.13
N GLY A 202 -23.72 -28.28 19.34
CA GLY A 202 -23.49 -29.03 20.60
C GLY A 202 -22.05 -28.98 21.10
N LEU A 203 -21.15 -28.21 20.49
CA LEU A 203 -19.76 -28.06 20.91
C LEU A 203 -19.59 -26.86 21.88
N PRO A 204 -18.56 -26.91 22.75
CA PRO A 204 -18.24 -25.77 23.60
C PRO A 204 -17.72 -24.59 22.78
N THR A 205 -18.04 -23.38 23.23
CA THR A 205 -17.57 -22.14 22.64
C THR A 205 -16.83 -21.28 23.67
N LYS A 206 -16.11 -20.26 23.21
CA LYS A 206 -15.50 -19.21 24.03
C LYS A 206 -15.94 -17.87 23.50
N THR A 207 -16.19 -16.95 24.41
CA THR A 207 -16.45 -15.54 24.09
C THR A 207 -15.27 -14.71 24.56
N PHE A 208 -14.63 -14.02 23.60
CA PHE A 208 -13.56 -13.06 23.84
C PHE A 208 -14.19 -11.67 23.78
N THR A 209 -14.05 -10.90 24.87
CA THR A 209 -14.55 -9.53 24.93
C THR A 209 -13.37 -8.56 24.95
N PHE A 210 -13.32 -7.65 24.00
CA PHE A 210 -12.31 -6.60 23.84
C PHE A 210 -12.94 -5.27 24.18
N VAL A 211 -12.29 -4.50 25.06
CA VAL A 211 -12.71 -3.16 25.46
C VAL A 211 -11.64 -2.17 25.07
N ASP A 212 -11.94 -1.29 24.13
CA ASP A 212 -11.11 -0.13 23.77
C ASP A 212 -11.81 1.14 24.27
N ASP A 213 -11.30 1.66 25.39
CA ASP A 213 -11.84 2.84 26.09
C ASP A 213 -11.26 4.17 25.59
N LYS A 214 -10.32 4.12 24.65
CA LYS A 214 -9.73 5.29 24.00
C LYS A 214 -10.20 5.38 22.55
N PRO A 215 -10.69 6.55 22.07
CA PRO A 215 -11.11 6.67 20.67
C PRO A 215 -9.97 6.32 19.70
N SER A 216 -10.16 5.24 18.95
CA SER A 216 -9.23 4.73 17.95
C SER A 216 -10.00 4.06 16.80
N PHE A 217 -9.43 3.07 16.13
CA PHE A 217 -10.08 2.31 15.05
C PHE A 217 -10.13 0.80 15.39
N PRO A 218 -10.66 0.39 16.54
CA PRO A 218 -10.86 -1.01 16.85
C PRO A 218 -11.91 -1.59 15.89
N GLY A 219 -11.85 -2.88 15.66
CA GLY A 219 -12.82 -3.56 14.77
C GLY A 219 -12.14 -4.54 13.82
N THR A 220 -10.82 -4.71 13.94
CA THR A 220 -10.12 -5.83 13.32
C THR A 220 -10.11 -6.99 14.31
N ILE A 221 -10.67 -8.13 13.88
CA ILE A 221 -10.73 -9.37 14.63
C ILE A 221 -10.08 -10.46 13.81
N ILE A 222 -9.18 -11.22 14.42
CA ILE A 222 -8.52 -12.38 13.80
C ILE A 222 -8.72 -13.57 14.74
N ALA A 223 -9.36 -14.63 14.25
CA ALA A 223 -9.60 -15.84 15.00
C ALA A 223 -8.99 -17.04 14.29
N GLY A 224 -8.42 -17.99 15.04
CA GLY A 224 -7.80 -19.15 14.41
C GLY A 224 -7.10 -20.10 15.36
N ILE A 225 -6.48 -21.14 14.79
CA ILE A 225 -5.67 -22.11 15.50
C ILE A 225 -4.24 -21.58 15.54
N PHE A 226 -3.94 -20.79 16.56
CA PHE A 226 -2.62 -20.18 16.77
C PHE A 226 -1.91 -20.78 17.96
N GLN A 227 -0.57 -20.67 17.94
CA GLN A 227 0.27 -20.82 19.10
C GLN A 227 0.79 -19.44 19.50
N GLU A 228 0.61 -19.09 20.76
CA GLU A 228 1.03 -17.81 21.31
C GLU A 228 2.46 -17.89 21.86
N TYR A 229 3.27 -16.90 21.51
CA TYR A 229 4.57 -16.63 22.13
C TYR A 229 4.53 -15.22 22.73
N LYS A 230 4.86 -15.10 24.03
CA LYS A 230 4.82 -13.84 24.77
C LYS A 230 6.21 -13.34 25.11
N SER A 231 6.37 -12.03 25.09
CA SER A 231 7.55 -11.35 25.60
C SER A 231 7.14 -10.03 26.25
N ASP A 232 7.80 -9.70 27.35
CA ASP A 232 7.70 -8.40 28.04
C ASP A 232 9.01 -7.61 27.96
N GLU A 233 9.82 -7.89 26.93
CA GLU A 233 11.09 -7.21 26.70
C GLU A 233 10.88 -5.71 26.46
N ALA A 234 11.82 -4.91 26.92
CA ALA A 234 11.81 -3.44 26.82
C ALA A 234 10.54 -2.75 27.39
N GLY A 235 9.79 -3.42 28.27
CA GLY A 235 8.56 -2.90 28.87
C GLY A 235 7.35 -2.91 27.92
N MET A 236 7.42 -3.68 26.86
CA MET A 236 6.32 -3.91 25.91
C MET A 236 5.57 -5.19 26.25
N ASP A 237 4.25 -5.17 26.10
CA ASP A 237 3.38 -6.36 26.13
C ASP A 237 3.25 -6.91 24.71
N LEU A 238 4.25 -7.73 24.28
CA LEU A 238 4.35 -8.24 22.92
C LEU A 238 3.90 -9.70 22.84
N HIS A 239 2.99 -9.98 21.93
CA HIS A 239 2.47 -11.31 21.65
C HIS A 239 2.65 -11.64 20.17
N VAL A 240 3.13 -12.84 19.86
CA VAL A 240 3.24 -13.38 18.50
C VAL A 240 2.31 -14.59 18.37
N PHE A 241 1.38 -14.51 17.44
CA PHE A 241 0.39 -15.55 17.15
C PHE A 241 0.66 -16.14 15.78
N PHE A 242 1.41 -17.23 15.74
CA PHE A 242 1.70 -17.95 14.51
C PHE A 242 0.99 -19.30 14.47
N LYS A 243 0.73 -19.77 13.25
CA LYS A 243 0.24 -21.13 13.03
C LYS A 243 1.30 -22.14 13.47
N PRO A 244 0.91 -23.40 13.83
CA PRO A 244 1.84 -24.40 14.34
C PRO A 244 3.08 -24.64 13.48
N ASN A 245 2.96 -24.55 12.14
CA ASN A 245 4.07 -24.74 11.22
C ASN A 245 5.11 -23.59 11.25
N HIS A 246 4.74 -22.38 11.67
CA HIS A 246 5.63 -21.22 11.78
C HIS A 246 6.04 -20.89 13.22
N GLN A 247 5.56 -21.61 14.22
CA GLN A 247 5.80 -21.33 15.65
C GLN A 247 7.29 -21.25 16.02
N LYS A 248 8.13 -22.07 15.39
CA LYS A 248 9.58 -22.04 15.63
C LYS A 248 10.23 -20.69 15.28
N LEU A 249 9.58 -19.86 14.46
CA LEU A 249 10.08 -18.54 14.04
C LEU A 249 9.64 -17.41 15.00
N ALA A 250 8.68 -17.65 15.89
CA ALA A 250 8.12 -16.62 16.76
C ALA A 250 9.18 -15.89 17.61
N PRO A 251 10.21 -16.54 18.19
CA PRO A 251 11.22 -15.83 18.97
C PRO A 251 12.00 -14.78 18.16
N GLU A 252 12.38 -15.10 16.91
CA GLU A 252 13.12 -14.17 16.05
C GLU A 252 12.24 -12.98 15.60
N TYR A 253 10.98 -13.25 15.24
CA TYR A 253 10.02 -12.19 14.94
C TYR A 253 9.73 -11.30 16.16
N THR A 254 9.71 -11.87 17.36
CA THR A 254 9.60 -11.11 18.61
C THR A 254 10.77 -10.17 18.80
N THR A 255 12.00 -10.66 18.66
CA THR A 255 13.22 -9.85 18.79
C THR A 255 13.22 -8.71 17.78
N THR A 256 12.88 -8.99 16.52
CA THR A 256 12.80 -7.97 15.46
C THR A 256 11.72 -6.94 15.78
N ALA A 257 10.52 -7.36 16.20
CA ALA A 257 9.44 -6.46 16.54
C ALA A 257 9.79 -5.52 17.71
N VAL A 258 10.49 -6.03 18.75
CA VAL A 258 10.99 -5.20 19.86
C VAL A 258 11.99 -4.16 19.37
N GLN A 259 12.92 -4.55 18.50
CA GLN A 259 13.90 -3.62 17.93
C GLN A 259 13.23 -2.50 17.12
N GLU A 260 12.30 -2.85 16.25
CA GLU A 260 11.55 -1.89 15.41
C GLU A 260 10.69 -0.95 16.24
N PHE A 261 9.92 -1.50 17.17
CA PHE A 261 9.06 -0.68 18.03
C PHE A 261 9.88 0.27 18.91
N THR A 262 11.00 -0.21 19.49
CA THR A 262 11.91 0.63 20.28
C THR A 262 12.56 1.72 19.43
N TYR A 263 12.94 1.38 18.20
CA TYR A 263 13.46 2.37 17.23
C TYR A 263 12.44 3.48 16.98
N PHE A 264 11.19 3.14 16.69
CA PHE A 264 10.15 4.14 16.45
C PHE A 264 9.78 4.94 17.70
N ILE A 265 9.79 4.35 18.91
CA ILE A 265 9.67 5.12 20.15
C ILE A 265 10.79 6.15 20.26
N THR A 266 12.02 5.79 19.88
CA THR A 266 13.17 6.71 19.91
C THR A 266 12.98 7.87 18.94
N LEU A 267 12.37 7.65 17.77
CA LEU A 267 12.11 8.69 16.79
C LEU A 267 10.88 9.55 17.11
N TYR A 268 9.76 8.91 17.42
CA TYR A 268 8.42 9.53 17.41
C TYR A 268 7.79 9.70 18.80
N GLY A 269 8.43 9.18 19.85
CA GLY A 269 7.82 9.10 21.18
C GLY A 269 6.89 7.88 21.33
N THR A 270 6.22 7.78 22.47
CA THR A 270 5.39 6.61 22.82
C THR A 270 4.06 6.65 22.03
N PRO A 271 3.62 5.55 21.40
CA PRO A 271 2.31 5.48 20.76
C PRO A 271 1.18 5.35 21.79
N LEU A 272 -0.08 5.28 21.34
CA LEU A 272 -1.25 5.17 22.21
C LEU A 272 -1.24 3.94 23.11
N SER A 273 -0.63 2.84 22.67
CA SER A 273 -0.47 1.60 23.42
C SER A 273 0.94 1.05 23.26
N GLN A 274 1.46 0.42 24.33
CA GLN A 274 2.73 -0.33 24.30
C GLN A 274 2.49 -1.83 24.14
N ARG A 275 1.26 -2.25 23.89
CA ARG A 275 0.91 -3.60 23.51
C ARG A 275 0.99 -3.77 22.01
N LEU A 276 1.49 -4.93 21.56
CA LEU A 276 1.54 -5.29 20.15
C LEU A 276 1.28 -6.80 19.98
N ASN A 277 0.37 -7.13 19.08
CA ASN A 277 0.09 -8.48 18.63
C ASN A 277 0.61 -8.63 17.19
N VAL A 278 1.63 -9.45 16.98
CA VAL A 278 2.09 -9.86 15.64
C VAL A 278 1.33 -11.13 15.26
N VAL A 279 0.56 -11.10 14.19
CA VAL A 279 -0.40 -12.17 13.85
C VAL A 279 -0.18 -12.68 12.45
N GLU A 280 -0.13 -14.01 12.28
CA GLU A 280 -0.10 -14.64 10.96
C GLU A 280 -1.48 -14.59 10.30
N LEU A 281 -1.53 -14.06 9.08
CA LEU A 281 -2.71 -14.00 8.22
C LEU A 281 -2.68 -15.12 7.17
N PRO A 282 -3.83 -15.52 6.60
CA PRO A 282 -3.88 -16.39 5.42
C PRO A 282 -3.13 -15.81 4.21
N SER A 283 -2.84 -16.68 3.24
CA SER A 283 -2.10 -16.30 2.01
C SER A 283 -2.96 -15.62 0.94
N ASP A 284 -4.27 -15.67 1.06
CA ASP A 284 -5.24 -15.19 0.08
C ASP A 284 -5.91 -13.85 0.44
N THR A 285 -5.26 -13.11 1.34
CA THR A 285 -5.66 -11.76 1.74
C THR A 285 -4.53 -10.74 1.43
N VAL A 286 -4.51 -9.62 2.13
CA VAL A 286 -3.48 -8.58 1.99
C VAL A 286 -2.10 -9.05 2.49
N PRO A 287 -0.98 -8.55 1.95
CA PRO A 287 0.36 -8.94 2.40
C PRO A 287 0.62 -8.63 3.88
N TYR A 288 0.06 -7.53 4.36
CA TYR A 288 0.06 -7.14 5.77
C TYR A 288 -1.25 -6.41 6.12
N ALA A 289 -1.58 -6.38 7.38
CA ALA A 289 -2.69 -5.60 7.92
C ALA A 289 -2.28 -4.95 9.22
N TRP A 290 -2.90 -3.82 9.54
CA TRP A 290 -2.68 -3.13 10.80
C TRP A 290 -4.01 -2.73 11.44
N ALA A 291 -3.99 -2.66 12.76
CA ALA A 291 -5.05 -2.11 13.59
C ALA A 291 -4.43 -1.67 14.93
N PRO A 292 -5.16 -0.97 15.79
CA PRO A 292 -4.65 -0.69 17.13
C PRO A 292 -4.13 -1.98 17.79
N GLU A 293 -2.87 -1.96 18.21
CA GLU A 293 -2.18 -3.10 18.84
C GLU A 293 -1.98 -4.35 17.96
N ILE A 294 -2.20 -4.26 16.64
CA ILE A 294 -2.10 -5.41 15.73
C ILE A 294 -1.17 -5.07 14.56
N ALA A 295 -0.23 -5.97 14.30
CA ALA A 295 0.58 -6.06 13.08
C ALA A 295 0.38 -7.46 12.47
N GLY A 296 -0.44 -7.55 11.41
CA GLY A 296 -0.72 -8.80 10.70
C GLY A 296 0.22 -9.00 9.52
N LEU A 297 0.75 -10.20 9.34
CA LEU A 297 1.62 -10.59 8.22
C LEU A 297 1.06 -11.81 7.51
N ALA A 298 0.98 -11.77 6.18
CA ALA A 298 0.57 -12.94 5.41
C ALA A 298 1.55 -14.11 5.60
N GLY A 299 1.03 -15.34 5.74
CA GLY A 299 1.83 -16.54 5.98
C GLY A 299 3.03 -16.72 5.04
N PRO A 300 2.90 -16.49 3.70
CA PRO A 300 4.05 -16.56 2.79
C PRO A 300 5.16 -15.54 3.07
N SER A 301 4.87 -14.47 3.80
CA SER A 301 5.86 -13.46 4.21
C SER A 301 6.60 -13.84 5.49
N ILE A 302 6.15 -14.90 6.19
CA ILE A 302 6.77 -15.40 7.41
C ILE A 302 7.78 -16.48 7.02
N THR A 303 9.05 -16.10 6.98
CA THR A 303 10.16 -16.92 6.52
C THR A 303 11.26 -17.02 7.58
N GLU A 304 12.19 -17.97 7.42
CA GLU A 304 13.33 -18.17 8.34
C GLU A 304 14.18 -16.90 8.51
N LYS A 305 14.34 -16.11 7.45
CA LYS A 305 14.89 -14.76 7.54
C LYS A 305 13.73 -13.79 7.67
N THR A 306 13.60 -13.16 8.84
CA THR A 306 12.51 -12.21 9.11
C THR A 306 12.40 -11.15 8.03
N ASN A 307 11.20 -10.98 7.49
CA ASN A 307 10.89 -9.88 6.59
C ASN A 307 10.70 -8.59 7.40
N TYR A 308 11.83 -8.06 7.92
CA TYR A 308 11.84 -6.90 8.81
C TYR A 308 11.29 -5.63 8.13
N ARG A 309 11.37 -5.50 6.80
CA ARG A 309 10.78 -4.35 6.09
C ARG A 309 9.25 -4.34 6.23
N LEU A 310 8.62 -5.47 5.93
CA LEU A 310 7.16 -5.58 6.00
C LEU A 310 6.66 -5.45 7.44
N LEU A 311 7.40 -6.03 8.40
CA LEU A 311 7.08 -5.93 9.82
C LEU A 311 7.21 -4.49 10.32
N ALA A 312 8.31 -3.79 9.98
CA ALA A 312 8.51 -2.39 10.33
C ALA A 312 7.41 -1.47 9.78
N ASN A 313 6.95 -1.72 8.54
CA ASN A 313 5.81 -0.99 7.97
C ASN A 313 4.55 -1.20 8.81
N ALA A 314 4.18 -2.46 9.09
CA ALA A 314 2.99 -2.78 9.88
C ALA A 314 3.06 -2.21 11.31
N ILE A 315 4.24 -2.20 11.93
CA ILE A 315 4.47 -1.63 13.26
C ILE A 315 4.41 -0.10 13.24
N ALA A 316 4.95 0.56 12.22
CA ALA A 316 4.93 2.02 12.09
C ALA A 316 3.50 2.59 12.07
N HIS A 317 2.53 1.79 11.66
CA HIS A 317 1.11 2.16 11.70
C HIS A 317 0.57 2.35 13.13
N GLN A 318 1.27 1.92 14.18
CA GLN A 318 0.88 2.24 15.56
C GLN A 318 1.05 3.74 15.86
N TRP A 319 1.91 4.44 15.13
CA TRP A 319 2.01 5.91 15.12
C TRP A 319 1.14 6.52 14.01
N TRP A 320 1.29 6.04 12.77
CA TRP A 320 0.67 6.59 11.57
C TRP A 320 -0.56 5.78 11.18
N GLY A 321 -1.74 6.29 11.51
CA GLY A 321 -3.02 5.59 11.41
C GLY A 321 -3.66 5.37 12.78
N VAL A 322 -2.95 4.73 13.71
CA VAL A 322 -3.50 4.48 15.06
C VAL A 322 -3.37 5.71 15.95
N SER A 323 -2.16 6.23 16.18
CA SER A 323 -1.98 7.42 17.03
C SER A 323 -2.37 8.70 16.30
N VAL A 324 -1.87 8.94 15.12
CA VAL A 324 -2.23 10.08 14.27
C VAL A 324 -3.06 9.58 13.10
N SER A 325 -4.27 10.09 12.90
CA SER A 325 -5.14 9.72 11.77
C SER A 325 -5.37 10.91 10.83
N PRO A 326 -5.77 10.69 9.57
CA PRO A 326 -6.06 11.77 8.65
C PRO A 326 -7.39 12.45 9.03
N ALA A 327 -7.48 13.74 8.79
CA ALA A 327 -8.74 14.48 8.95
C ALA A 327 -9.67 14.29 7.75
N THR A 328 -9.12 14.08 6.56
CA THR A 328 -9.86 13.86 5.32
C THR A 328 -9.20 12.73 4.50
N LYS A 329 -9.89 12.26 3.47
CA LYS A 329 -9.31 11.27 2.55
C LYS A 329 -8.10 11.79 1.76
N ASP A 330 -8.01 13.10 1.53
CA ASP A 330 -6.86 13.71 0.87
C ASP A 330 -5.61 13.77 1.79
N ASP A 331 -5.81 13.66 3.11
CA ASP A 331 -4.74 13.58 4.09
C ASP A 331 -4.24 12.14 4.32
N TRP A 332 -4.74 11.13 3.58
CA TRP A 332 -4.44 9.70 3.83
C TRP A 332 -2.96 9.35 3.72
N TRP A 333 -2.18 10.10 2.95
CA TRP A 333 -0.74 9.92 2.86
C TRP A 333 0.01 10.14 4.20
N LEU A 334 -0.63 10.81 5.19
CA LEU A 334 -0.14 10.90 6.58
C LEU A 334 -0.14 9.54 7.31
N ILE A 335 -0.83 8.54 6.74
CA ILE A 335 -0.81 7.16 7.24
C ILE A 335 0.20 6.35 6.43
N ASP A 336 -0.11 6.06 5.18
CA ASP A 336 0.61 5.07 4.38
C ASP A 336 1.99 5.59 3.94
N GLY A 337 2.10 6.86 3.56
CA GLY A 337 3.37 7.50 3.21
C GLY A 337 4.32 7.61 4.41
N PHE A 338 3.78 7.95 5.59
CA PHE A 338 4.57 8.05 6.82
C PHE A 338 5.05 6.67 7.29
N SER A 339 4.20 5.64 7.23
CA SER A 339 4.58 4.28 7.59
C SER A 339 5.61 3.71 6.62
N ARG A 340 5.44 3.97 5.32
CA ARG A 340 6.38 3.54 4.28
C ARG A 340 7.75 4.19 4.44
N TYR A 341 7.81 5.49 4.76
CA TYR A 341 9.08 6.15 5.00
C TYR A 341 9.71 5.75 6.34
N SER A 342 8.91 5.46 7.36
CA SER A 342 9.39 4.89 8.63
C SER A 342 10.05 3.53 8.42
N GLU A 343 9.47 2.67 7.57
CA GLU A 343 10.11 1.44 7.10
C GLU A 343 11.48 1.72 6.48
N ALA A 344 11.56 2.69 5.55
CA ALA A 344 12.82 3.03 4.89
C ALA A 344 13.88 3.55 5.89
N MET A 345 13.48 4.33 6.91
CA MET A 345 14.37 4.79 7.98
C MET A 345 14.86 3.63 8.86
N TYR A 346 14.01 2.63 9.13
CA TYR A 346 14.45 1.42 9.83
C TYR A 346 15.41 0.59 8.98
N VAL A 347 15.15 0.45 7.69
CA VAL A 347 16.08 -0.19 6.73
C VAL A 347 17.44 0.49 6.74
N GLU A 348 17.48 1.83 6.77
CA GLU A 348 18.73 2.59 6.92
C GLU A 348 19.46 2.23 8.21
N SER A 349 18.75 2.15 9.33
CA SER A 349 19.32 1.77 10.62
C SER A 349 19.86 0.34 10.62
N ALA A 350 19.19 -0.60 9.96
CA ALA A 350 19.54 -2.02 9.96
C ALA A 350 20.56 -2.41 8.90
N ALA A 351 20.53 -1.78 7.72
CA ALA A 351 21.33 -2.13 6.54
C ALA A 351 22.21 -0.98 6.01
N GLY A 352 22.21 0.17 6.69
CA GLY A 352 23.00 1.35 6.33
C GLY A 352 22.48 2.07 5.08
N ALA A 353 23.32 2.98 4.56
CA ALA A 353 22.98 3.83 3.41
C ALA A 353 22.59 3.04 2.15
N ALA A 354 23.20 1.87 1.92
CA ALA A 354 22.86 1.04 0.76
C ALA A 354 21.44 0.48 0.84
N GLY A 355 20.97 0.14 2.06
CA GLY A 355 19.59 -0.27 2.27
C GLY A 355 18.58 0.86 2.02
N LEU A 356 18.90 2.08 2.49
CA LEU A 356 18.08 3.26 2.21
C LEU A 356 18.03 3.55 0.70
N GLU A 357 19.18 3.50 0.01
CA GLU A 357 19.26 3.75 -1.44
C GLU A 357 18.32 2.79 -2.22
N GLU A 358 18.33 1.51 -1.86
CA GLU A 358 17.42 0.52 -2.46
C GLU A 358 15.94 0.87 -2.17
N ALA A 359 15.61 1.19 -0.92
CA ALA A 359 14.25 1.58 -0.55
C ALA A 359 13.78 2.85 -1.28
N VAL A 360 14.66 3.85 -1.42
CA VAL A 360 14.37 5.10 -2.16
C VAL A 360 14.15 4.82 -3.66
N LYS A 361 14.93 3.93 -4.26
CA LYS A 361 14.70 3.51 -5.66
C LYS A 361 13.34 2.84 -5.84
N ASP A 362 12.97 1.93 -4.94
CA ASP A 362 11.67 1.28 -4.97
C ASP A 362 10.52 2.30 -4.82
N MET A 363 10.62 3.21 -3.83
CA MET A 363 9.63 4.26 -3.61
C MET A 363 9.53 5.22 -4.82
N SER A 364 10.65 5.56 -5.45
CA SER A 364 10.65 6.43 -6.65
C SER A 364 9.90 5.81 -7.81
N VAL A 365 10.07 4.50 -8.01
CA VAL A 365 9.36 3.73 -9.04
C VAL A 365 7.86 3.69 -8.74
N GLY A 366 7.49 3.34 -7.51
CA GLY A 366 6.11 3.34 -7.05
C GLY A 366 5.46 4.72 -7.20
N ALA A 367 6.13 5.78 -6.72
CA ALA A 367 5.63 7.15 -6.77
C ALA A 367 5.28 7.63 -8.18
N LEU A 368 6.05 7.23 -9.20
CA LEU A 368 5.87 7.68 -10.59
C LEU A 368 5.13 6.67 -11.47
N ALA A 369 4.74 5.51 -10.94
CA ALA A 369 4.01 4.52 -11.71
C ALA A 369 2.63 5.02 -12.15
N TYR A 370 1.93 5.76 -11.28
CA TYR A 370 0.57 6.26 -11.52
C TYR A 370 0.40 7.74 -11.13
N ASP A 371 1.44 8.54 -11.28
CA ASP A 371 1.43 9.98 -10.93
C ASP A 371 0.68 10.81 -11.98
N ASN A 372 -0.62 10.57 -12.13
CA ASN A 372 -1.50 11.17 -13.10
C ASN A 372 -2.49 12.19 -12.52
N ILE A 373 -2.61 12.23 -11.18
CA ILE A 373 -3.37 13.25 -10.44
C ILE A 373 -2.54 13.75 -9.25
N PRO A 374 -2.78 14.99 -8.76
CA PRO A 374 -2.14 15.48 -7.55
C PRO A 374 -2.44 14.61 -6.33
N LEU A 375 -1.47 14.44 -5.43
CA LEU A 375 -1.65 13.72 -4.19
C LEU A 375 -2.74 14.36 -3.30
N SER A 376 -2.86 15.70 -3.29
CA SER A 376 -3.94 16.44 -2.63
C SER A 376 -5.34 16.17 -3.19
N SER A 377 -5.46 15.33 -4.20
CA SER A 377 -6.74 14.88 -4.79
C SER A 377 -6.90 13.36 -4.72
N ALA A 378 -6.16 12.68 -3.84
CA ALA A 378 -6.18 11.21 -3.71
C ALA A 378 -7.58 10.67 -3.35
N SER A 379 -8.42 11.47 -2.69
CA SER A 379 -9.83 11.12 -2.39
C SER A 379 -10.68 10.76 -3.60
N LYS A 380 -10.23 11.11 -4.81
CA LYS A 380 -10.91 10.78 -6.08
C LYS A 380 -10.63 9.35 -6.55
N LEU A 381 -9.65 8.67 -5.94
CA LEU A 381 -9.28 7.30 -6.24
C LEU A 381 -9.91 6.33 -5.23
N ASP A 382 -10.07 5.08 -5.65
CA ASP A 382 -10.42 4.00 -4.73
C ASP A 382 -9.26 3.77 -3.74
N PRO A 383 -9.51 3.78 -2.42
CA PRO A 383 -8.47 3.65 -1.40
C PRO A 383 -7.60 2.39 -1.50
N PHE A 384 -8.04 1.36 -2.20
CA PHE A 384 -7.30 0.11 -2.37
C PHE A 384 -6.80 -0.11 -3.80
N SER A 385 -6.97 0.88 -4.69
CA SER A 385 -6.46 0.80 -6.05
C SER A 385 -4.93 0.94 -6.09
N THR A 386 -4.31 0.39 -7.12
CA THR A 386 -2.87 0.52 -7.35
C THR A 386 -2.45 1.98 -7.51
N GLU A 387 -3.30 2.79 -8.14
CA GLU A 387 -3.11 4.23 -8.32
C GLU A 387 -3.10 4.96 -6.98
N PHE A 388 -4.05 4.66 -6.09
CA PHE A 388 -4.09 5.24 -4.75
C PHE A 388 -2.85 4.87 -3.95
N GLN A 389 -2.46 3.58 -3.94
CA GLN A 389 -1.27 3.10 -3.24
C GLN A 389 0.02 3.76 -3.78
N SER A 390 0.15 3.92 -5.09
CA SER A 390 1.25 4.64 -5.72
C SER A 390 1.39 6.07 -5.18
N LEU A 391 0.28 6.79 -5.08
CA LEU A 391 0.27 8.18 -4.64
C LEU A 391 0.45 8.31 -3.13
N VAL A 392 -0.39 7.67 -2.33
CA VAL A 392 -0.39 7.90 -0.87
C VAL A 392 0.77 7.23 -0.18
N THR A 393 1.18 6.05 -0.64
CA THR A 393 2.26 5.28 -0.01
C THR A 393 3.62 5.72 -0.54
N ASP A 394 3.91 5.50 -1.82
CA ASP A 394 5.27 5.70 -2.33
C ASP A 394 5.58 7.18 -2.63
N LYS A 395 4.67 7.94 -3.26
CA LYS A 395 4.89 9.38 -3.46
C LYS A 395 4.87 10.13 -2.13
N GLY A 396 3.95 9.77 -1.21
CA GLY A 396 3.94 10.30 0.15
C GLY A 396 5.26 10.05 0.89
N ALA A 397 5.82 8.85 0.80
CA ALA A 397 7.12 8.51 1.39
C ALA A 397 8.27 9.29 0.75
N MET A 398 8.27 9.46 -0.59
CA MET A 398 9.27 10.27 -1.27
C MET A 398 9.20 11.75 -0.89
N ILE A 399 8.01 12.29 -0.63
CA ILE A 399 7.87 13.66 -0.11
C ILE A 399 8.55 13.79 1.25
N LEU A 400 8.39 12.82 2.14
CA LEU A 400 9.08 12.81 3.44
C LEU A 400 10.60 12.67 3.29
N HIS A 401 11.07 11.84 2.36
CA HIS A 401 12.49 11.70 2.05
C HIS A 401 13.10 13.03 1.58
N MET A 402 12.44 13.71 0.65
CA MET A 402 12.85 15.04 0.17
C MET A 402 12.75 16.10 1.26
N LEU A 403 11.73 16.04 2.13
CA LEU A 403 11.59 16.95 3.25
C LEU A 403 12.74 16.78 4.26
N ARG A 404 13.14 15.54 4.57
CA ARG A 404 14.32 15.23 5.42
C ARG A 404 15.58 15.86 4.83
N TRP A 405 15.76 15.80 3.51
CA TRP A 405 16.86 16.45 2.80
C TRP A 405 16.82 17.98 2.91
N VAL A 406 15.63 18.60 2.77
CA VAL A 406 15.44 20.06 2.86
C VAL A 406 15.68 20.57 4.27
N LEU A 407 15.12 19.90 5.29
CA LEU A 407 15.22 20.31 6.68
C LEU A 407 16.60 19.98 7.29
N GLY A 408 17.21 18.90 6.85
CA GLY A 408 18.31 18.20 7.51
C GLY A 408 17.80 17.32 8.65
N GLU A 409 18.61 16.30 9.01
CA GLU A 409 18.26 15.23 9.92
C GLU A 409 17.64 15.68 11.25
N ASP A 410 18.35 16.53 12.00
CA ASP A 410 17.93 16.96 13.34
C ASP A 410 16.56 17.66 13.34
N LYS A 411 16.34 18.57 12.38
CA LYS A 411 15.07 19.30 12.27
C LYS A 411 13.93 18.41 11.80
N TYR A 412 14.22 17.48 10.88
CA TYR A 412 13.25 16.51 10.41
C TYR A 412 12.77 15.61 11.56
N LEU A 413 13.67 15.03 12.35
CA LEU A 413 13.32 14.17 13.48
C LEU A 413 12.50 14.95 14.55
N LYS A 414 12.87 16.21 14.83
CA LYS A 414 12.07 17.05 15.72
C LYS A 414 10.67 17.32 15.17
N THR A 415 10.55 17.54 13.87
CA THR A 415 9.24 17.72 13.20
C THR A 415 8.37 16.47 13.37
N MET A 416 8.91 15.30 13.07
CA MET A 416 8.18 14.03 13.15
C MET A 416 7.74 13.71 14.58
N ARG A 417 8.63 13.91 15.55
CA ARG A 417 8.32 13.70 16.97
C ARG A 417 7.23 14.64 17.46
N GLU A 418 7.37 15.95 17.23
CA GLU A 418 6.37 16.93 17.68
C GLU A 418 5.02 16.67 17.03
N PHE A 419 5.01 16.27 15.74
CA PHE A 419 3.78 15.96 15.05
C PHE A 419 3.09 14.73 15.67
N ALA A 420 3.83 13.63 15.92
CA ALA A 420 3.31 12.44 16.57
C ALA A 420 2.76 12.72 17.97
N GLU A 421 3.47 13.50 18.79
CA GLU A 421 3.06 13.83 20.15
C GLU A 421 1.85 14.80 20.18
N THR A 422 1.83 15.82 19.32
CA THR A 422 0.76 16.83 19.27
C THR A 422 -0.57 16.24 18.81
N TYR A 423 -0.51 15.34 17.84
CA TYR A 423 -1.71 14.74 17.25
C TYR A 423 -1.97 13.31 17.75
N SER A 424 -1.32 12.88 18.81
CA SER A 424 -1.59 11.60 19.46
C SER A 424 -3.06 11.48 19.88
N GLY A 425 -3.78 10.49 19.38
CA GLY A 425 -5.21 10.28 19.59
C GLY A 425 -6.12 11.25 18.83
N LYS A 426 -5.58 11.96 17.82
CA LYS A 426 -6.32 12.98 17.06
C LYS A 426 -6.18 12.77 15.55
N SER A 427 -7.06 13.43 14.81
CA SER A 427 -6.92 13.58 13.37
C SER A 427 -6.12 14.83 13.03
N ALA A 428 -5.32 14.75 11.96
CA ALA A 428 -4.47 15.82 11.47
C ALA A 428 -4.68 16.05 9.97
N THR A 429 -4.44 17.28 9.53
CA THR A 429 -4.37 17.66 8.12
C THR A 429 -2.93 17.82 7.66
N MET A 430 -2.72 17.84 6.35
CA MET A 430 -1.44 18.21 5.74
C MET A 430 -0.97 19.60 6.22
N ALA A 431 -1.90 20.57 6.36
CA ALA A 431 -1.57 21.91 6.82
C ALA A 431 -1.04 21.93 8.27
N ASP A 432 -1.53 21.04 9.13
CA ASP A 432 -1.03 20.87 10.49
C ASP A 432 0.42 20.37 10.48
N PHE A 433 0.72 19.38 9.64
CA PHE A 433 2.09 18.88 9.46
C PHE A 433 3.03 19.94 8.90
N GLN A 434 2.60 20.66 7.85
CA GLN A 434 3.36 21.77 7.28
C GLN A 434 3.69 22.83 8.32
N THR A 435 2.74 23.20 9.18
CA THR A 435 2.95 24.19 10.23
C THR A 435 4.08 23.80 11.18
N ILE A 436 4.14 22.53 11.58
CA ILE A 436 5.22 22.03 12.45
C ILE A 436 6.55 21.97 11.69
N ALA A 437 6.55 21.54 10.43
CA ALA A 437 7.76 21.51 9.60
C ALA A 437 8.34 22.93 9.41
N GLU A 438 7.52 23.92 9.11
CA GLU A 438 7.90 25.33 8.97
C GLU A 438 8.48 25.92 10.26
N LYS A 439 7.94 25.55 11.42
CA LYS A 439 8.47 25.93 12.73
C LYS A 439 9.95 25.54 12.89
N TYR A 440 10.31 24.31 12.52
CA TYR A 440 11.70 23.83 12.64
C TYR A 440 12.58 24.30 11.48
N TYR A 441 12.03 24.42 10.29
CA TYR A 441 12.76 24.95 9.14
C TYR A 441 13.13 26.43 9.34
N GLY A 442 12.23 27.21 9.95
CA GLY A 442 12.39 28.64 10.22
C GLY A 442 11.94 29.54 9.08
N GLN A 443 11.33 28.99 8.03
CA GLN A 443 10.77 29.69 6.88
C GLN A 443 9.56 28.92 6.35
N GLN A 444 8.77 29.57 5.47
CA GLN A 444 7.64 28.92 4.80
C GLN A 444 8.11 27.80 3.86
N LEU A 445 7.37 26.68 3.85
CA LEU A 445 7.56 25.53 2.98
C LEU A 445 6.45 25.36 1.94
N THR A 446 5.61 26.38 1.76
CA THR A 446 4.53 26.35 0.76
C THR A 446 5.06 26.00 -0.63
N TRP A 447 6.23 26.54 -1.02
CA TRP A 447 6.89 26.21 -2.29
C TRP A 447 7.21 24.71 -2.42
N PHE A 448 7.55 24.04 -1.32
CA PHE A 448 7.86 22.60 -1.31
C PHE A 448 6.57 21.77 -1.40
N PHE A 449 5.62 22.03 -0.50
CA PHE A 449 4.40 21.23 -0.45
C PHE A 449 3.52 21.41 -1.69
N SER A 450 3.36 22.63 -2.22
CA SER A 450 2.56 22.88 -3.42
C SER A 450 3.10 22.14 -4.63
N GLN A 451 4.43 22.11 -4.85
CA GLN A 451 4.96 21.43 -6.03
C GLN A 451 4.84 19.90 -5.95
N TRP A 452 4.87 19.31 -4.74
CA TRP A 452 4.84 17.85 -4.60
C TRP A 452 3.46 17.27 -4.27
N LEU A 453 2.59 18.04 -3.61
CA LEU A 453 1.23 17.61 -3.27
C LEU A 453 0.20 18.04 -4.31
N ASP A 454 0.31 19.28 -4.84
CA ASP A 454 -0.71 19.86 -5.73
C ASP A 454 -0.38 19.70 -7.21
N SER A 455 0.76 19.09 -7.55
CA SER A 455 1.21 18.87 -8.91
C SER A 455 1.56 17.40 -9.16
N THR A 456 1.67 17.06 -10.45
CA THR A 456 2.12 15.75 -10.94
C THR A 456 3.46 15.87 -11.63
N GLY A 457 4.13 14.73 -11.80
CA GLY A 457 5.43 14.66 -12.48
C GLY A 457 6.62 14.87 -11.54
N ALA A 458 7.78 14.55 -12.05
CA ALA A 458 9.07 14.75 -11.39
C ALA A 458 10.11 15.17 -12.46
N PRO A 459 11.13 15.96 -12.11
CA PRO A 459 12.10 16.47 -13.07
C PRO A 459 12.96 15.36 -13.67
N GLU A 460 13.40 15.56 -14.90
CA GLU A 460 14.50 14.81 -15.51
C GLU A 460 15.71 15.74 -15.62
N PHE A 461 16.69 15.59 -14.72
CA PHE A 461 17.86 16.45 -14.71
C PHE A 461 18.80 16.17 -15.87
N LYS A 462 19.20 17.23 -16.57
CA LYS A 462 20.23 17.24 -17.61
C LYS A 462 21.34 18.18 -17.17
N LEU A 463 22.58 17.68 -17.13
CA LEU A 463 23.75 18.43 -16.71
C LEU A 463 24.67 18.72 -17.87
N LYS A 464 24.97 20.00 -18.10
CA LYS A 464 25.99 20.47 -19.04
C LYS A 464 27.02 21.27 -18.27
N TYR A 465 28.32 21.05 -18.53
CA TYR A 465 29.36 21.79 -17.84
C TYR A 465 30.64 21.91 -18.62
N THR A 466 31.45 22.90 -18.25
CA THR A 466 32.83 23.09 -18.75
C THR A 466 33.77 23.31 -17.58
N VAL A 467 34.96 22.71 -17.67
CA VAL A 467 36.00 22.79 -16.62
C VAL A 467 37.11 23.71 -17.09
N TYR A 468 37.39 24.72 -16.29
CA TYR A 468 38.51 25.67 -16.52
C TYR A 468 39.58 25.46 -15.47
N ARG A 469 40.86 25.47 -15.88
CA ARG A 469 41.98 25.51 -14.97
C ARG A 469 42.24 26.95 -14.54
N LEU A 470 42.29 27.18 -13.25
CA LEU A 470 42.63 28.49 -12.69
C LEU A 470 44.16 28.65 -12.65
N GLY A 471 44.66 29.83 -12.99
CA GLY A 471 46.10 30.15 -12.94
C GLY A 471 46.68 30.10 -11.49
N ASN A 472 48.00 30.05 -11.35
CA ASN A 472 48.71 30.11 -10.09
C ASN A 472 48.34 29.00 -9.07
N ASN A 473 48.14 27.77 -9.53
CA ASN A 473 47.73 26.62 -8.70
C ASN A 473 46.47 26.82 -7.85
N LYS A 474 45.54 27.68 -8.27
CA LYS A 474 44.27 27.95 -7.59
C LYS A 474 43.20 26.90 -7.80
N GLY A 475 43.55 25.76 -8.47
CA GLY A 475 42.59 24.68 -8.72
C GLY A 475 41.82 24.84 -10.03
N PHE A 476 40.55 24.46 -10.02
CA PHE A 476 39.66 24.42 -11.19
C PHE A 476 38.36 25.10 -10.91
N ARG A 477 37.74 25.68 -11.95
CA ARG A 477 36.39 26.19 -11.93
C ARG A 477 35.53 25.38 -12.88
N VAL A 478 34.38 24.92 -12.38
CA VAL A 478 33.34 24.28 -13.16
C VAL A 478 32.22 25.27 -13.33
N THR A 479 31.90 25.61 -14.55
CA THR A 479 30.69 26.36 -14.90
C THR A 479 29.75 25.47 -15.66
N GLY A 480 28.48 25.53 -15.37
CA GLY A 480 27.50 24.67 -16.03
C GLY A 480 26.08 25.12 -15.81
N GLU A 481 25.19 24.29 -16.29
CA GLU A 481 23.76 24.46 -16.23
C GLU A 481 23.10 23.12 -15.91
N VAL A 482 22.17 23.13 -14.98
CA VAL A 482 21.23 22.05 -14.74
C VAL A 482 19.91 22.44 -15.39
N SER A 483 19.46 21.65 -16.37
CA SER A 483 18.16 21.86 -17.00
C SER A 483 17.19 20.70 -16.68
N GLN A 484 15.91 21.00 -16.61
CA GLN A 484 14.79 20.08 -16.36
C GLN A 484 13.50 20.66 -16.97
N ASP A 485 12.40 19.91 -16.91
CA ASP A 485 11.19 20.18 -17.72
C ASP A 485 9.98 20.73 -16.94
N LEU A 486 10.13 21.04 -15.63
CA LEU A 486 9.05 21.57 -14.79
C LEU A 486 9.26 23.06 -14.49
N ASP A 487 8.36 23.92 -14.96
CA ASP A 487 8.48 25.39 -14.86
C ASP A 487 8.53 25.92 -13.41
N LEU A 488 7.77 25.29 -12.51
CA LEU A 488 7.66 25.71 -11.11
C LEU A 488 8.57 24.94 -10.15
N PHE A 489 9.51 24.14 -10.70
CA PHE A 489 10.41 23.35 -9.88
C PHE A 489 11.35 24.21 -9.04
N ARG A 490 11.51 23.82 -7.77
CA ARG A 490 12.49 24.40 -6.86
C ARG A 490 12.94 23.36 -5.84
N MET A 491 14.24 22.98 -5.86
CA MET A 491 14.83 22.09 -4.85
C MET A 491 16.33 22.38 -4.67
N PRO A 492 16.86 22.22 -3.44
CA PRO A 492 18.28 22.06 -3.25
C PRO A 492 18.70 20.68 -3.74
N VAL A 493 19.68 20.61 -4.61
CA VAL A 493 20.16 19.38 -5.27
C VAL A 493 21.66 19.25 -5.12
N ASP A 494 22.19 18.04 -4.85
CA ASP A 494 23.62 17.82 -4.74
C ASP A 494 24.31 17.75 -6.10
N LEU A 495 25.44 18.40 -6.18
CA LEU A 495 26.40 18.26 -7.25
C LEU A 495 27.67 17.61 -6.68
N ARG A 496 27.88 16.34 -7.01
CA ARG A 496 29.09 15.60 -6.61
C ARG A 496 30.15 15.74 -7.67
N ILE A 497 31.34 16.13 -7.25
CA ILE A 497 32.49 16.33 -8.12
C ILE A 497 33.62 15.41 -7.64
N ASP A 498 33.85 14.33 -8.36
CA ASP A 498 35.03 13.46 -8.15
C ASP A 498 36.26 14.12 -8.75
N THR A 499 37.26 14.36 -7.94
CA THR A 499 38.49 15.00 -8.39
C THR A 499 39.71 14.06 -8.28
N ASP A 500 40.86 14.48 -8.81
CA ASP A 500 42.14 13.72 -8.66
C ASP A 500 42.57 13.55 -7.18
N GLY A 501 42.01 14.35 -6.26
CA GLY A 501 42.33 14.28 -4.83
C GLY A 501 41.20 13.61 -4.02
N LYS A 502 40.09 14.30 -3.89
CA LYS A 502 38.92 13.87 -3.09
C LYS A 502 37.63 14.21 -3.81
N THR A 503 36.56 13.52 -3.46
CA THR A 503 35.20 13.89 -3.83
C THR A 503 34.78 15.14 -3.09
N GLU A 504 34.16 16.09 -3.77
CA GLU A 504 33.58 17.31 -3.22
C GLU A 504 32.10 17.36 -3.56
N ASP A 505 31.24 17.53 -2.54
CA ASP A 505 29.80 17.72 -2.71
C ASP A 505 29.48 19.24 -2.57
N LYS A 506 28.67 19.72 -3.49
CA LYS A 506 28.18 21.11 -3.51
C LYS A 506 26.66 21.08 -3.59
N LYS A 507 25.98 21.89 -2.79
CA LYS A 507 24.53 22.03 -2.86
C LYS A 507 24.17 23.16 -3.81
N LEU A 508 23.37 22.87 -4.81
CA LEU A 508 22.84 23.81 -5.78
C LEU A 508 21.34 24.05 -5.52
N GLU A 509 20.91 25.28 -5.62
CA GLU A 509 19.48 25.59 -5.69
C GLU A 509 19.06 25.52 -7.15
N VAL A 510 18.29 24.49 -7.53
CA VAL A 510 17.72 24.35 -8.87
C VAL A 510 16.34 24.96 -8.89
N VAL A 511 16.14 25.98 -9.71
CA VAL A 511 14.89 26.76 -9.80
C VAL A 511 14.46 26.91 -11.25
N GLY A 512 13.22 26.53 -11.57
CA GLY A 512 12.69 26.60 -12.95
C GLY A 512 13.37 25.61 -13.88
N THR A 513 13.24 25.83 -15.18
CA THR A 513 13.73 24.92 -16.21
C THR A 513 15.22 24.88 -16.37
N ASP A 514 15.93 25.98 -16.06
CA ASP A 514 17.37 26.13 -16.29
C ASP A 514 18.02 26.85 -15.10
N SER A 515 19.03 26.24 -14.51
CA SER A 515 19.76 26.79 -13.39
C SER A 515 21.27 26.75 -13.64
N ALA A 516 21.86 27.93 -13.88
CA ALA A 516 23.29 28.06 -14.06
C ALA A 516 24.04 27.93 -12.74
N PHE A 517 25.20 27.29 -12.73
CA PHE A 517 26.05 27.19 -11.56
C PHE A 517 27.52 27.47 -11.87
N THR A 518 28.24 27.92 -10.86
CA THR A 518 29.69 28.03 -10.88
C THR A 518 30.25 27.55 -9.54
N VAL A 519 31.10 26.55 -9.58
CA VAL A 519 31.74 25.97 -8.40
C VAL A 519 33.26 25.86 -8.62
N GLU A 520 34.03 25.96 -7.55
CA GLU A 520 35.47 25.81 -7.59
C GLU A 520 35.88 24.54 -6.83
N THR A 521 36.85 23.80 -7.40
CA THR A 521 37.46 22.63 -6.80
C THR A 521 38.96 22.78 -6.73
N PHE A 522 39.55 22.17 -5.71
CA PHE A 522 41.03 22.15 -5.59
C PHE A 522 41.64 21.14 -6.55
N GLY A 523 41.11 19.92 -6.59
CA GLY A 523 41.54 18.87 -7.49
C GLY A 523 40.90 19.00 -8.89
N ARG A 524 41.54 18.38 -9.89
CA ARG A 524 41.00 18.34 -11.26
C ARG A 524 39.72 17.48 -11.27
N PRO A 525 38.57 18.01 -11.71
CA PRO A 525 37.35 17.24 -11.87
C PRO A 525 37.51 16.10 -12.87
N ARG A 526 37.09 14.89 -12.49
CA ARG A 526 37.08 13.67 -13.30
C ARG A 526 35.67 13.27 -13.69
N ARG A 527 34.73 13.37 -12.75
CA ARG A 527 33.32 13.06 -12.94
C ARG A 527 32.50 14.09 -12.18
N ILE A 528 31.38 14.49 -12.76
CA ILE A 528 30.41 15.37 -12.12
C ILE A 528 29.04 14.68 -12.24
N ALA A 529 28.37 14.52 -11.13
CA ALA A 529 27.06 13.89 -11.05
C ALA A 529 26.10 14.79 -10.27
N ILE A 530 24.86 14.85 -10.72
CA ILE A 530 23.77 15.55 -10.04
C ILE A 530 22.94 14.53 -9.28
N ASP A 531 22.60 14.85 -8.04
CA ASP A 531 21.79 14.05 -7.12
C ASP A 531 22.17 12.56 -7.07
N PRO A 532 23.45 12.23 -6.83
CA PRO A 532 23.93 10.85 -6.88
C PRO A 532 23.37 9.95 -5.77
N ASP A 533 22.89 10.55 -4.68
CA ASP A 533 22.32 9.86 -3.52
C ASP A 533 20.79 9.81 -3.56
N HIS A 534 20.17 10.26 -4.68
CA HIS A 534 18.73 10.22 -4.91
C HIS A 534 17.88 10.93 -3.85
N HIS A 535 18.35 12.11 -3.37
CA HIS A 535 17.60 12.92 -2.42
C HIS A 535 16.33 13.54 -3.02
N VAL A 536 16.24 13.64 -4.35
CA VAL A 536 15.11 14.23 -5.06
C VAL A 536 14.41 13.17 -5.91
N LEU A 537 13.08 13.14 -5.85
CA LEU A 537 12.29 12.31 -6.78
C LEU A 537 12.53 12.78 -8.21
N THR A 538 13.07 11.90 -9.05
CA THR A 538 13.40 12.21 -10.45
C THR A 538 12.81 11.19 -11.42
N ASN A 539 12.35 11.66 -12.58
CA ASN A 539 11.80 10.83 -13.63
C ASN A 539 12.89 10.34 -14.60
N SER A 540 13.90 9.66 -14.06
CA SER A 540 15.00 9.11 -14.83
C SER A 540 14.56 7.98 -15.78
N SER A 541 15.38 7.66 -16.79
CA SER A 541 15.09 6.55 -17.71
C SER A 541 14.96 5.20 -17.01
N ASP A 542 15.71 4.96 -15.92
CA ASP A 542 15.60 3.74 -15.11
C ASP A 542 14.25 3.70 -14.36
N VAL A 543 13.84 4.80 -13.74
CA VAL A 543 12.55 4.89 -13.05
C VAL A 543 11.40 4.70 -14.04
N LYS A 544 11.44 5.34 -15.22
CA LYS A 544 10.44 5.17 -16.29
C LYS A 544 10.30 3.70 -16.72
N LEU A 545 11.45 3.03 -16.90
CA LEU A 545 11.49 1.62 -17.28
C LEU A 545 10.83 0.73 -16.20
N ARG A 546 11.26 0.88 -14.95
CA ARG A 546 10.74 0.10 -13.82
C ARG A 546 9.27 0.40 -13.54
N ALA A 547 8.83 1.65 -13.66
CA ALA A 547 7.42 2.04 -13.56
C ALA A 547 6.55 1.38 -14.63
N SER A 548 7.05 1.29 -15.88
CA SER A 548 6.35 0.54 -16.94
C SER A 548 6.26 -0.94 -16.62
N ILE A 549 7.31 -1.54 -16.04
CA ILE A 549 7.27 -2.94 -15.58
C ILE A 549 6.24 -3.11 -14.46
N LEU A 550 6.20 -2.22 -13.49
CA LEU A 550 5.26 -2.27 -12.37
C LEU A 550 3.80 -2.21 -12.87
N ARG A 551 3.48 -1.28 -13.77
CA ARG A 551 2.15 -1.20 -14.40
C ARG A 551 1.80 -2.46 -15.18
N GLY A 552 2.75 -3.00 -15.95
CA GLY A 552 2.56 -4.25 -16.68
C GLY A 552 2.28 -5.44 -15.75
N GLN A 553 2.94 -5.52 -14.61
CA GLN A 553 2.68 -6.56 -13.60
C GLN A 553 1.28 -6.42 -12.97
N ALA A 554 0.83 -5.20 -12.67
CA ALA A 554 -0.52 -4.96 -12.18
C ALA A 554 -1.59 -5.40 -13.19
N LEU A 555 -1.42 -5.05 -14.48
CA LEU A 555 -2.31 -5.48 -15.55
C LEU A 555 -2.30 -7.01 -15.73
N GLN A 556 -1.14 -7.64 -15.62
CA GLN A 556 -1.02 -9.11 -15.67
C GLN A 556 -1.81 -9.78 -14.53
N GLN A 557 -1.74 -9.25 -13.31
CA GLN A 557 -2.51 -9.76 -12.16
C GLN A 557 -4.03 -9.60 -12.36
N GLN A 558 -4.45 -8.53 -13.02
CA GLN A 558 -5.85 -8.30 -13.40
C GLN A 558 -6.31 -9.15 -14.59
N GLY A 559 -5.39 -9.92 -15.22
CA GLY A 559 -5.68 -10.75 -16.38
C GLY A 559 -5.60 -10.02 -17.73
N ASP A 560 -5.31 -8.73 -17.76
CA ASP A 560 -5.08 -7.98 -19.00
C ASP A 560 -3.68 -8.23 -19.54
N LEU A 561 -3.52 -9.39 -20.19
CA LEU A 561 -2.25 -9.80 -20.80
C LEU A 561 -1.83 -8.91 -21.98
N ALA A 562 -2.77 -8.28 -22.67
CA ALA A 562 -2.47 -7.40 -23.80
C ALA A 562 -1.93 -6.05 -23.30
N GLY A 563 -2.57 -5.44 -22.31
CA GLY A 563 -2.11 -4.25 -21.63
C GLY A 563 -0.75 -4.46 -20.95
N ALA A 564 -0.56 -5.59 -20.26
CA ALA A 564 0.72 -5.95 -19.64
C ALA A 564 1.85 -6.02 -20.67
N LEU A 565 1.63 -6.69 -21.81
CA LEU A 565 2.61 -6.78 -22.90
C LEU A 565 2.96 -5.39 -23.47
N ALA A 566 1.97 -4.52 -23.60
CA ALA A 566 2.21 -3.15 -24.08
C ALA A 566 3.11 -2.35 -23.11
N GLU A 567 2.88 -2.44 -21.80
CA GLU A 567 3.73 -1.78 -20.81
C GLU A 567 5.14 -2.36 -20.77
N PHE A 568 5.32 -3.69 -20.88
CA PHE A 568 6.64 -4.31 -20.93
C PHE A 568 7.40 -3.94 -22.22
N ASN A 569 6.72 -3.76 -23.33
CA ASN A 569 7.33 -3.25 -24.56
C ASN A 569 7.76 -1.79 -24.43
N LYS A 570 7.01 -0.91 -23.73
CA LYS A 570 7.47 0.45 -23.39
C LYS A 570 8.77 0.43 -22.59
N ALA A 571 8.92 -0.53 -21.65
CA ALA A 571 10.17 -0.72 -20.92
C ALA A 571 11.32 -1.12 -21.88
N LEU A 572 11.08 -1.97 -22.87
CA LEU A 572 12.06 -2.34 -23.89
C LEU A 572 12.40 -1.18 -24.85
N ASP A 573 11.47 -0.27 -25.12
CA ASP A 573 11.74 0.93 -25.90
C ASP A 573 12.73 1.87 -25.18
N LEU A 574 12.65 1.93 -23.85
CA LEU A 574 13.58 2.69 -23.02
C LEU A 574 14.97 2.01 -22.91
N ASN A 575 15.00 0.69 -22.79
CA ASN A 575 16.24 -0.10 -22.74
C ASN A 575 16.04 -1.47 -23.41
N LYS A 576 16.46 -1.59 -24.66
CA LYS A 576 16.36 -2.82 -25.47
C LYS A 576 17.11 -4.02 -24.88
N ASN A 577 18.09 -3.76 -24.00
CA ASN A 577 18.88 -4.81 -23.33
C ASN A 577 18.38 -5.15 -21.93
N SER A 578 17.21 -4.66 -21.49
CA SER A 578 16.70 -4.94 -20.16
C SER A 578 16.37 -6.43 -19.99
N SER A 579 17.15 -7.15 -19.21
CA SER A 579 16.89 -8.55 -18.84
C SER A 579 15.53 -8.71 -18.20
N LEU A 580 15.17 -7.81 -17.28
CA LEU A 580 13.87 -7.84 -16.58
C LEU A 580 12.69 -7.66 -17.53
N ALA A 581 12.76 -6.69 -18.43
CA ALA A 581 11.67 -6.44 -19.40
C ALA A 581 11.48 -7.63 -20.35
N HIS A 582 12.57 -8.21 -20.87
CA HIS A 582 12.51 -9.43 -21.67
C HIS A 582 11.93 -10.63 -20.90
N TYR A 583 12.31 -10.77 -19.63
CA TYR A 583 11.76 -11.80 -18.75
C TYR A 583 10.23 -11.66 -18.62
N ARG A 584 9.74 -10.45 -18.35
CA ARG A 584 8.30 -10.19 -18.22
C ARG A 584 7.52 -10.41 -19.52
N VAL A 585 8.07 -10.01 -20.66
CA VAL A 585 7.50 -10.33 -21.99
C VAL A 585 7.41 -11.84 -22.19
N ALA A 586 8.45 -12.58 -21.80
CA ALA A 586 8.48 -14.02 -21.90
C ALA A 586 7.39 -14.69 -21.05
N GLU A 587 7.14 -14.19 -19.85
CA GLU A 587 6.05 -14.68 -18.97
C GLU A 587 4.68 -14.50 -19.63
N ILE A 588 4.40 -13.35 -20.26
CA ILE A 588 3.13 -13.14 -20.98
C ILE A 588 2.97 -14.15 -22.11
N PHE A 589 3.99 -14.36 -22.93
CA PHE A 589 3.93 -15.37 -24.02
C PHE A 589 3.77 -16.80 -23.46
N PHE A 590 4.36 -17.10 -22.31
CA PHE A 590 4.17 -18.39 -21.64
C PHE A 590 2.70 -18.61 -21.20
N LEU A 591 2.09 -17.58 -20.60
CA LEU A 591 0.68 -17.60 -20.21
C LEU A 591 -0.24 -17.78 -21.43
N GLN A 592 0.07 -17.13 -22.53
CA GLN A 592 -0.65 -17.24 -23.82
C GLN A 592 -0.37 -18.56 -24.55
N ARG A 593 0.46 -19.46 -24.00
CA ARG A 593 0.91 -20.71 -24.61
C ARG A 593 1.73 -20.53 -25.91
N ASN A 594 2.24 -19.33 -26.16
CA ASN A 594 3.15 -19.06 -27.26
C ASN A 594 4.59 -19.40 -26.85
N TYR A 595 4.87 -20.71 -26.75
CA TYR A 595 6.15 -21.21 -26.22
C TYR A 595 7.36 -20.80 -27.04
N GLN A 596 7.20 -20.64 -28.35
CA GLN A 596 8.31 -20.22 -29.22
C GLN A 596 8.73 -18.77 -28.93
N SER A 597 7.76 -17.83 -28.87
CA SER A 597 8.04 -16.43 -28.53
C SER A 597 8.53 -16.31 -27.10
N SER A 598 7.95 -17.05 -26.16
CA SER A 598 8.39 -17.10 -24.77
C SER A 598 9.85 -17.54 -24.65
N ALA A 599 10.24 -18.64 -25.30
CA ALA A 599 11.62 -19.12 -25.27
C ALA A 599 12.61 -18.12 -25.90
N ASN A 600 12.21 -17.43 -26.95
CA ASN A 600 13.06 -16.38 -27.56
C ASN A 600 13.25 -15.21 -26.58
N SER A 601 12.18 -14.75 -25.92
CA SER A 601 12.28 -13.66 -24.96
C SER A 601 13.07 -14.03 -23.69
N TYR A 602 12.97 -15.28 -23.18
CA TYR A 602 13.86 -15.73 -22.09
C TYR A 602 15.32 -15.77 -22.50
N ARG A 603 15.65 -16.17 -23.74
CA ARG A 603 17.03 -16.06 -24.24
C ARG A 603 17.50 -14.62 -24.34
N SER A 604 16.61 -13.71 -24.78
CA SER A 604 16.93 -12.28 -24.77
C SER A 604 17.16 -11.75 -23.35
N SER A 605 16.43 -12.25 -22.35
CA SER A 605 16.64 -11.93 -20.92
C SER A 605 18.02 -12.38 -20.45
N ILE A 606 18.45 -13.62 -20.76
CA ILE A 606 19.77 -14.15 -20.42
C ILE A 606 20.89 -13.31 -21.08
N ASN A 607 20.70 -12.90 -22.32
CA ASN A 607 21.66 -12.13 -23.10
C ASN A 607 21.56 -10.59 -22.87
N GLY A 608 20.76 -10.14 -21.97
CA GLY A 608 20.52 -8.72 -21.68
C GLY A 608 21.60 -8.10 -20.77
N ASN A 609 21.19 -7.10 -20.00
CA ASN A 609 22.08 -6.39 -19.07
C ASN A 609 22.38 -7.15 -17.75
N GLY A 610 21.73 -8.30 -17.53
CA GLY A 610 21.88 -9.11 -16.30
C GLY A 610 21.25 -8.51 -15.04
N GLU A 611 20.41 -7.48 -15.20
CA GLU A 611 19.76 -6.79 -14.07
C GLU A 611 18.23 -7.01 -14.06
N PRO A 612 17.67 -7.35 -12.91
CA PRO A 612 18.31 -7.88 -11.69
C PRO A 612 18.89 -9.30 -11.93
N ARG A 613 19.90 -9.67 -11.17
CA ARG A 613 20.68 -10.90 -11.38
C ARG A 613 19.84 -12.18 -11.46
N TRP A 614 18.78 -12.27 -10.64
CA TRP A 614 17.89 -13.45 -10.62
C TRP A 614 17.21 -13.74 -11.97
N THR A 615 17.12 -12.79 -12.89
CA THR A 615 16.49 -12.99 -14.20
C THR A 615 17.19 -14.08 -15.03
N GLU A 616 18.50 -14.26 -14.85
CA GLU A 616 19.27 -15.30 -15.54
C GLU A 616 18.84 -16.69 -15.07
N VAL A 617 18.91 -16.96 -13.76
CA VAL A 617 18.59 -18.28 -13.21
C VAL A 617 17.15 -18.66 -13.52
N TRP A 618 16.21 -17.75 -13.34
CA TRP A 618 14.80 -18.01 -13.61
C TRP A 618 14.50 -18.15 -15.11
N SER A 619 15.19 -17.43 -15.99
CA SER A 619 15.05 -17.63 -17.43
C SER A 619 15.48 -19.04 -17.87
N HIS A 620 16.56 -19.57 -17.31
CA HIS A 620 16.96 -20.97 -17.55
C HIS A 620 15.91 -21.95 -17.03
N ILE A 621 15.35 -21.74 -15.83
CA ILE A 621 14.28 -22.61 -15.28
C ILE A 621 13.05 -22.58 -16.19
N GLN A 622 12.61 -21.41 -16.64
CA GLN A 622 11.43 -21.28 -17.50
C GLN A 622 11.67 -21.87 -18.91
N LEU A 623 12.87 -21.73 -19.47
CA LEU A 623 13.24 -22.42 -20.71
C LEU A 623 13.17 -23.94 -20.53
N GLY A 624 13.65 -24.46 -19.41
CA GLY A 624 13.54 -25.88 -19.06
C GLY A 624 12.08 -26.34 -19.01
N LYS A 625 11.20 -25.58 -18.36
CA LYS A 625 9.75 -25.84 -18.31
C LYS A 625 9.12 -25.86 -19.72
N ILE A 626 9.50 -24.91 -20.58
CA ILE A 626 9.03 -24.89 -21.98
C ILE A 626 9.47 -26.13 -22.72
N PHE A 627 10.74 -26.58 -22.57
CA PHE A 627 11.24 -27.78 -23.22
C PHE A 627 10.58 -29.04 -22.69
N ASP A 628 10.27 -29.13 -21.41
CA ASP A 628 9.50 -30.27 -20.86
C ASP A 628 8.08 -30.31 -21.48
N ILE A 629 7.35 -29.18 -21.51
CA ILE A 629 6.00 -29.11 -22.14
C ILE A 629 6.03 -29.50 -23.59
N THR A 630 7.11 -29.19 -24.32
CA THR A 630 7.25 -29.49 -25.76
C THR A 630 7.94 -30.84 -26.05
N GLY A 631 8.11 -31.70 -25.03
CA GLY A 631 8.65 -33.05 -25.17
C GLY A 631 10.16 -33.12 -25.41
N GLN A 632 10.91 -32.04 -25.11
CA GLN A 632 12.36 -31.93 -25.35
C GLN A 632 13.15 -32.12 -24.05
N ARG A 633 12.93 -33.25 -23.38
CA ARG A 633 13.45 -33.52 -22.01
C ARG A 633 14.97 -33.31 -21.86
N GLU A 634 15.78 -33.72 -22.79
CA GLU A 634 17.24 -33.56 -22.70
C GLU A 634 17.64 -32.08 -22.69
N ARG A 635 16.97 -31.27 -23.51
CA ARG A 635 17.18 -29.80 -23.50
C ARG A 635 16.71 -29.19 -22.22
N ALA A 636 15.57 -29.62 -21.66
CA ALA A 636 15.07 -29.16 -20.37
C ALA A 636 16.09 -29.42 -19.26
N ILE A 637 16.65 -30.64 -19.18
CA ILE A 637 17.67 -30.98 -18.18
C ILE A 637 18.90 -30.09 -18.33
N ASN A 638 19.30 -29.79 -19.56
CA ASN A 638 20.45 -28.90 -19.78
C ASN A 638 20.20 -27.48 -19.26
N GLU A 639 19.02 -26.92 -19.51
CA GLU A 639 18.65 -25.60 -18.99
C GLU A 639 18.58 -25.58 -17.44
N TYR A 640 17.98 -26.61 -16.81
CA TYR A 640 17.99 -26.69 -15.33
C TYR A 640 19.41 -26.82 -14.77
N ARG A 641 20.32 -27.48 -15.48
CA ARG A 641 21.74 -27.56 -15.10
C ARG A 641 22.41 -26.18 -15.21
N GLN A 642 22.12 -25.43 -16.27
CA GLN A 642 22.60 -24.03 -16.40
C GLN A 642 22.08 -23.17 -15.25
N ALA A 643 20.80 -23.28 -14.89
CA ALA A 643 20.25 -22.57 -13.74
C ALA A 643 21.02 -22.86 -12.45
N ILE A 644 21.35 -24.14 -12.18
CA ILE A 644 22.14 -24.52 -11.00
C ILE A 644 23.56 -23.93 -11.05
N GLN A 645 24.15 -23.83 -12.24
CA GLN A 645 25.50 -23.29 -12.43
C GLN A 645 25.59 -21.78 -12.16
N THR A 646 24.49 -21.03 -12.23
CA THR A 646 24.47 -19.61 -11.85
C THR A 646 24.80 -19.39 -10.38
N ASN A 647 24.59 -20.40 -9.54
CA ASN A 647 24.71 -20.34 -8.08
C ASN A 647 23.89 -19.20 -7.43
N ASP A 648 22.76 -18.83 -8.07
CA ASP A 648 21.82 -17.85 -7.58
C ASP A 648 20.55 -18.55 -7.08
N ASP A 649 20.36 -18.55 -5.76
CA ASP A 649 19.19 -19.19 -5.11
C ASP A 649 18.04 -18.21 -4.80
N THR A 650 18.01 -17.08 -5.47
CA THR A 650 16.95 -16.09 -5.29
C THR A 650 15.57 -16.74 -5.55
N PHE A 651 14.69 -16.61 -4.59
CA PHE A 651 13.34 -17.22 -4.58
C PHE A 651 13.34 -18.76 -4.64
N GLY A 652 14.39 -19.46 -4.14
CA GLY A 652 14.46 -20.91 -4.13
C GLY A 652 14.75 -21.54 -5.51
N ALA A 653 15.39 -20.79 -6.39
CA ALA A 653 15.64 -21.17 -7.78
C ALA A 653 16.42 -22.49 -7.91
N LEU A 654 17.42 -22.70 -7.05
CA LEU A 654 18.24 -23.91 -7.13
C LEU A 654 17.49 -25.18 -6.75
N GLU A 655 16.60 -25.10 -5.75
CA GLU A 655 15.73 -26.22 -5.38
C GLU A 655 14.72 -26.52 -6.49
N GLU A 656 14.07 -25.48 -7.03
CA GLU A 656 13.13 -25.59 -8.15
C GLU A 656 13.80 -26.27 -9.36
N ALA A 657 15.02 -25.84 -9.73
CA ALA A 657 15.78 -26.44 -10.82
C ALA A 657 16.11 -27.93 -10.56
N ARG A 658 16.58 -28.28 -9.34
CA ARG A 658 16.87 -29.67 -8.96
C ARG A 658 15.63 -30.55 -9.02
N ARG A 659 14.49 -30.04 -8.56
CA ARG A 659 13.20 -30.75 -8.61
C ARG A 659 12.82 -31.10 -10.04
N TYR A 660 12.94 -30.16 -10.98
CA TYR A 660 12.60 -30.41 -12.38
C TYR A 660 13.68 -31.21 -13.13
N MET A 661 14.91 -31.25 -12.66
CA MET A 661 15.88 -32.22 -13.17
C MET A 661 15.48 -33.67 -12.86
N GLN A 662 14.88 -33.91 -11.70
CA GLN A 662 14.43 -35.27 -11.30
C GLN A 662 13.10 -35.65 -11.97
N LYS A 663 12.14 -34.73 -12.00
CA LYS A 663 10.81 -34.93 -12.55
C LYS A 663 10.46 -33.81 -13.53
N ALA A 664 10.11 -34.17 -14.76
CA ALA A 664 9.72 -33.21 -15.79
C ALA A 664 8.59 -32.31 -15.32
N PHE A 665 8.66 -31.03 -15.69
CA PHE A 665 7.58 -30.09 -15.43
C PHE A 665 6.35 -30.44 -16.23
N GLU A 666 5.24 -30.58 -15.57
CA GLU A 666 3.92 -30.70 -16.18
C GLU A 666 3.07 -29.50 -15.85
N ARG A 667 2.44 -28.91 -16.87
CA ARG A 667 1.51 -27.82 -16.64
C ARG A 667 0.31 -28.30 -15.83
N PRO A 668 -0.10 -27.60 -14.74
CA PRO A 668 -1.32 -27.96 -14.04
C PRO A 668 -2.50 -28.04 -15.02
N LYS A 669 -3.25 -29.16 -14.98
CA LYS A 669 -4.51 -29.27 -15.72
C LYS A 669 -5.45 -28.21 -15.09
N ASN A 670 -5.90 -27.25 -15.89
CA ASN A 670 -7.02 -26.42 -15.47
C ASN A 670 -8.20 -27.36 -15.22
N ASN A 671 -8.56 -27.55 -13.96
CA ASN A 671 -9.90 -27.98 -13.61
C ASN A 671 -10.78 -26.77 -13.96
N GLY A 672 -11.48 -26.85 -15.11
CA GLY A 672 -12.37 -25.84 -15.65
C GLY A 672 -13.57 -25.56 -14.78
#